data_31ad6a7980adfe581221871a23eb14f1
#
_entry.id   31ad6a7980adfe581221871a23eb14f1
#
_cell.length_a   1.000
_cell.length_b   1.000
_cell.length_c   1.000
_cell.angle_alpha   90.00
_cell.angle_beta   90.00
_cell.angle_gamma   90.00
#
_symmetry.space_group_name_H-M   'P 1'
#
loop_
_entity.id
_entity.type
_entity.pdbx_description
1 polymer ?
#
loop_
_entity_poly.entity_id
_entity_poly.type
_entity_poly.pdbx_seq_one_letter_code
_entity_poly.pdbx_strand_id
1 'polypeptide(L)'
;MNLKFLTKLKISIPIPVFGTGCGVLGLSLSKVSLNLGKYASTLLKALEYRGYDSTGGVFQTKNMEVTLLKDVGAPSTLVKTLGIEEQAGKIFCGQVRWATFGTVTKKNAQPHIVKCKNFIYGAHNGNITNTRELKKFLLSEGHNVVSDNDGEMLVHTVEHYFDNELSKIASNEHFIPEKRRACMRQAIINASKKMVGSYAAVIVDPHTEMVYAIKAGSSLYFGIGEIDSNNFGLASSDLTAVLRFTKMLVNLREGEFVEYDQNNFNVYAFKDLKIKRPNQPDLIIKQGSKIEKKPVRSKLRAEDTELIPPFEYFMEQEIQAEIETSGKLIKLFQGGSNTGRRMVELLKRENIHEEMKDIGENILKKDDFQKQSKIFNKFNDSEKAAEFYRKVREEYTSIYDVLVTEGFEKKYFFSTDKNTFIDLLESHFDKKKLLIAKALDSISELSDVKQFQESIRNFLEIIDNSIKNNRNIYTIACGTSFHASKVAALFFNEIANLEIIPCLPGDFRGQYSKSLKDNDVIIGVSQSGETKDLIDIFNDVEDSGLKIKMIVLANNMNSTLGQEKSDVSIPIFCGPEIAVPATKSFINQITLFYYLAIKIAELKLENLKKENGSQDLIRELSRKLDQRYKSIEDIPKLIEDTIATSREGIEYISSKIYMEPSLHILATKMIGVAKEGALKIRETVLNHAEGGEASEFKHGPNTILGKNTVFGFKNVRKMIRYFNEILEKAFDLA
;
A
#
# COMPACT_ATOMS: atom_id res chain seq x y z
N MET A 1 -48.21 11.21 -7.00
CA MET A 1 -48.01 9.90 -7.59
C MET A 1 -47.44 8.96 -6.55
N ASN A 2 -48.08 7.84 -6.27
CA ASN A 2 -47.95 7.09 -5.01
C ASN A 2 -46.62 6.37 -4.84
N LEU A 3 -45.90 6.67 -3.77
CA LEU A 3 -44.62 6.03 -3.34
C LEU A 3 -44.73 4.48 -3.11
N LYS A 4 -45.94 3.91 -3.15
CA LYS A 4 -46.17 2.48 -2.96
C LYS A 4 -45.92 1.60 -4.20
N PHE A 5 -45.58 2.17 -5.35
CA PHE A 5 -45.34 1.40 -6.59
C PHE A 5 -43.88 1.00 -6.78
N LEU A 6 -42.95 1.68 -6.09
CA LEU A 6 -41.48 1.41 -6.20
C LEU A 6 -40.98 0.28 -5.28
N THR A 7 -41.78 -0.14 -4.31
CA THR A 7 -41.39 -1.21 -3.36
C THR A 7 -41.63 -2.64 -3.87
N LYS A 8 -42.16 -2.83 -5.07
CA LYS A 8 -42.46 -4.16 -5.63
C LYS A 8 -41.56 -4.63 -6.77
N LEU A 9 -40.64 -3.77 -7.26
CA LEU A 9 -39.59 -4.17 -8.18
C LEU A 9 -38.29 -4.30 -7.37
N LYS A 10 -38.02 -5.47 -6.83
CA LYS A 10 -36.68 -5.90 -6.42
C LYS A 10 -35.82 -6.08 -7.68
N ILE A 11 -35.52 -5.02 -8.40
CA ILE A 11 -34.42 -4.99 -9.32
C ILE A 11 -33.20 -4.58 -8.46
N SER A 12 -32.52 -5.58 -7.92
CA SER A 12 -31.13 -5.36 -7.50
C SER A 12 -30.33 -5.18 -8.77
N ILE A 13 -30.21 -3.95 -9.23
CA ILE A 13 -29.16 -3.59 -10.18
C ILE A 13 -27.86 -3.76 -9.36
N PRO A 14 -26.97 -4.68 -9.73
CA PRO A 14 -25.67 -4.73 -9.09
C PRO A 14 -24.98 -3.40 -9.39
N ILE A 15 -24.86 -2.55 -8.39
CA ILE A 15 -24.08 -1.34 -8.48
C ILE A 15 -22.64 -1.81 -8.68
N PRO A 16 -21.97 -1.51 -9.80
CA PRO A 16 -20.56 -1.85 -9.96
C PRO A 16 -19.77 -0.98 -9.00
N VAL A 17 -19.51 -1.47 -7.81
CA VAL A 17 -18.47 -0.94 -6.95
C VAL A 17 -17.16 -1.36 -7.62
N PHE A 18 -16.38 -0.42 -8.08
CA PHE A 18 -15.06 -0.69 -8.67
C PHE A 18 -14.12 -1.18 -7.57
N GLY A 19 -14.21 -2.47 -7.28
CA GLY A 19 -13.29 -3.16 -6.39
C GLY A 19 -11.93 -3.38 -7.06
N THR A 20 -10.88 -3.33 -6.27
CA THR A 20 -9.49 -3.41 -6.73
C THR A 20 -9.01 -4.83 -7.10
N GLY A 21 -9.91 -5.75 -7.43
CA GLY A 21 -9.59 -7.12 -7.88
C GLY A 21 -9.69 -8.18 -6.78
N CYS A 22 -9.65 -9.45 -7.19
CA CYS A 22 -9.77 -10.63 -6.35
C CYS A 22 -8.81 -10.67 -5.15
N GLY A 23 -9.04 -11.57 -4.19
CA GLY A 23 -8.12 -11.89 -3.10
C GLY A 23 -7.78 -13.37 -3.05
N VAL A 24 -6.49 -13.74 -2.96
CA VAL A 24 -6.02 -15.12 -2.82
C VAL A 24 -5.31 -15.32 -1.48
N LEU A 25 -5.44 -16.51 -0.91
CA LEU A 25 -4.94 -16.90 0.40
C LEU A 25 -4.32 -18.30 0.39
N GLY A 26 -3.23 -18.48 1.15
CA GLY A 26 -2.63 -19.78 1.46
C GLY A 26 -2.10 -19.80 2.89
N LEU A 27 -2.70 -20.62 3.76
CA LEU A 27 -2.29 -20.79 5.16
C LEU A 27 -1.83 -22.24 5.38
N SER A 28 -0.67 -22.43 6.00
CA SER A 28 -0.15 -23.73 6.43
C SER A 28 0.16 -23.71 7.93
N LEU A 29 -0.38 -24.65 8.69
CA LEU A 29 -0.21 -24.79 10.14
C LEU A 29 0.72 -25.96 10.49
N SER A 30 1.41 -25.90 11.65
CA SER A 30 2.30 -26.96 12.10
C SER A 30 1.58 -28.25 12.51
N LYS A 31 0.34 -28.13 13.00
CA LYS A 31 -0.50 -29.24 13.42
C LYS A 31 -1.91 -29.05 12.88
N VAL A 32 -2.64 -30.15 12.77
CA VAL A 32 -4.07 -30.09 12.51
C VAL A 32 -4.75 -29.26 13.59
N SER A 33 -5.54 -28.27 13.19
CA SER A 33 -6.27 -27.38 14.10
C SER A 33 -7.77 -27.49 13.84
N LEU A 34 -8.55 -27.57 14.91
CA LEU A 34 -10.00 -27.46 14.89
C LEU A 34 -10.46 -26.02 14.60
N ASN A 35 -9.55 -25.04 14.75
CA ASN A 35 -9.83 -23.64 14.49
C ASN A 35 -9.47 -23.19 13.06
N LEU A 36 -8.99 -24.09 12.19
CA LEU A 36 -8.59 -23.70 10.82
C LEU A 36 -9.72 -22.96 10.08
N GLY A 37 -10.96 -23.44 10.23
CA GLY A 37 -12.14 -22.81 9.63
C GLY A 37 -12.41 -21.41 10.16
N LYS A 38 -12.17 -21.14 11.44
CA LYS A 38 -12.30 -19.80 12.04
C LYS A 38 -11.22 -18.86 11.50
N TYR A 39 -9.98 -19.36 11.34
CA TYR A 39 -8.91 -18.58 10.72
C TYR A 39 -9.24 -18.27 9.26
N ALA A 40 -9.73 -19.27 8.52
CA ALA A 40 -10.17 -19.09 7.14
C ALA A 40 -11.31 -18.06 7.02
N SER A 41 -12.30 -18.12 7.93
CA SER A 41 -13.39 -17.14 8.02
C SER A 41 -12.85 -15.72 8.22
N THR A 42 -11.95 -15.53 9.16
CA THR A 42 -11.32 -14.23 9.44
C THR A 42 -10.58 -13.69 8.21
N LEU A 43 -9.81 -14.54 7.54
CA LEU A 43 -9.04 -14.18 6.35
C LEU A 43 -9.94 -13.84 5.16
N LEU A 44 -10.96 -14.64 4.89
CA LEU A 44 -11.90 -14.41 3.79
C LEU A 44 -12.70 -13.11 4.00
N LYS A 45 -13.20 -12.87 5.22
CA LYS A 45 -13.89 -11.62 5.57
C LYS A 45 -12.97 -10.39 5.46
N ALA A 46 -11.70 -10.54 5.80
CA ALA A 46 -10.73 -9.46 5.61
C ALA A 46 -10.51 -9.08 4.14
N LEU A 47 -10.82 -9.99 3.20
CA LEU A 47 -10.72 -9.76 1.76
C LEU A 47 -12.04 -9.36 1.11
N GLU A 48 -13.15 -9.28 1.83
CA GLU A 48 -14.48 -9.04 1.24
C GLU A 48 -14.56 -7.74 0.44
N TYR A 49 -13.85 -6.69 0.88
CA TYR A 49 -13.80 -5.42 0.16
C TYR A 49 -13.14 -5.53 -1.23
N ARG A 50 -12.39 -6.61 -1.48
CA ARG A 50 -11.75 -6.89 -2.78
C ARG A 50 -12.69 -7.61 -3.75
N GLY A 51 -13.71 -8.28 -3.25
CA GLY A 51 -14.67 -8.97 -4.11
C GLY A 51 -15.76 -9.67 -3.31
N TYR A 52 -16.95 -9.69 -3.85
CA TYR A 52 -18.14 -10.30 -3.25
C TYR A 52 -18.94 -11.18 -4.23
N ASP A 53 -18.40 -11.43 -5.45
CA ASP A 53 -19.10 -12.22 -6.47
C ASP A 53 -19.07 -13.72 -6.19
N SER A 54 -17.95 -14.22 -5.66
CA SER A 54 -17.87 -15.59 -5.18
C SER A 54 -16.78 -15.75 -4.12
N THR A 55 -16.99 -16.73 -3.25
CA THR A 55 -16.07 -17.08 -2.16
C THR A 55 -15.83 -18.58 -2.17
N GLY A 56 -14.57 -18.98 -1.89
CA GLY A 56 -14.28 -20.40 -1.78
C GLY A 56 -13.02 -20.70 -0.97
N GLY A 57 -12.96 -21.94 -0.50
CA GLY A 57 -11.83 -22.47 0.25
C GLY A 57 -11.66 -23.96 0.05
N VAL A 58 -10.38 -24.38 0.03
CA VAL A 58 -9.96 -25.78 0.12
C VAL A 58 -9.32 -25.98 1.48
N PHE A 59 -9.76 -26.99 2.19
CA PHE A 59 -9.25 -27.40 3.50
C PHE A 59 -8.62 -28.79 3.37
N GLN A 60 -7.36 -28.91 3.79
CA GLN A 60 -6.65 -30.17 3.78
C GLN A 60 -6.38 -30.62 5.22
N THR A 61 -6.78 -31.84 5.53
CA THR A 61 -6.41 -32.58 6.75
C THR A 61 -5.09 -33.33 6.55
N LYS A 62 -4.84 -34.38 7.33
CA LYS A 62 -3.74 -35.30 7.08
C LYS A 62 -4.13 -36.23 5.90
N ASN A 63 -3.11 -36.89 5.30
CA ASN A 63 -3.28 -37.96 4.33
C ASN A 63 -4.03 -37.58 3.04
N MET A 64 -3.85 -36.34 2.56
CA MET A 64 -4.45 -35.86 1.30
C MET A 64 -5.98 -35.77 1.29
N GLU A 65 -6.63 -35.83 2.43
CA GLU A 65 -8.06 -35.56 2.51
C GLU A 65 -8.32 -34.06 2.32
N VAL A 66 -9.05 -33.73 1.28
CA VAL A 66 -9.28 -32.35 0.85
C VAL A 66 -10.76 -32.09 0.70
N THR A 67 -11.25 -31.05 1.36
CA THR A 67 -12.63 -30.55 1.25
C THR A 67 -12.65 -29.24 0.48
N LEU A 68 -13.44 -29.14 -0.60
CA LEU A 68 -13.67 -27.92 -1.37
C LEU A 68 -15.04 -27.35 -1.05
N LEU A 69 -15.07 -26.14 -0.55
CA LEU A 69 -16.28 -25.37 -0.27
C LEU A 69 -16.22 -24.06 -1.08
N LYS A 70 -17.13 -23.86 -2.03
CA LYS A 70 -17.21 -22.61 -2.80
C LYS A 70 -18.61 -22.36 -3.34
N ASP A 71 -18.99 -21.10 -3.46
CA ASP A 71 -20.23 -20.69 -4.11
C ASP A 71 -20.18 -19.21 -4.55
N VAL A 72 -21.24 -18.76 -5.21
CA VAL A 72 -21.50 -17.38 -5.59
C VAL A 72 -21.97 -16.60 -4.36
N GLY A 73 -21.32 -15.49 -4.04
CA GLY A 73 -21.68 -14.59 -2.95
C GLY A 73 -20.49 -14.13 -2.10
N ALA A 74 -20.78 -13.16 -1.24
CA ALA A 74 -19.80 -12.52 -0.37
C ALA A 74 -19.34 -13.41 0.79
N PRO A 75 -18.10 -13.26 1.29
CA PRO A 75 -17.58 -13.99 2.44
C PRO A 75 -18.45 -13.89 3.69
N SER A 76 -18.96 -12.71 4.02
CA SER A 76 -19.83 -12.49 5.19
C SER A 76 -21.04 -13.41 5.23
N THR A 77 -21.59 -13.77 4.08
CA THR A 77 -22.73 -14.68 3.92
C THR A 77 -22.28 -16.13 3.80
N LEU A 78 -21.30 -16.40 2.93
CA LEU A 78 -20.95 -17.77 2.54
C LEU A 78 -20.16 -18.54 3.59
N VAL A 79 -19.42 -17.86 4.45
CA VAL A 79 -18.69 -18.51 5.53
C VAL A 79 -19.60 -19.35 6.44
N LYS A 80 -20.79 -18.85 6.74
CA LYS A 80 -21.79 -19.58 7.55
C LYS A 80 -22.54 -20.63 6.72
N THR A 81 -23.02 -20.25 5.53
CA THR A 81 -23.85 -21.14 4.71
C THR A 81 -23.09 -22.34 4.17
N LEU A 82 -21.79 -22.23 3.95
CA LEU A 82 -20.94 -23.34 3.49
C LEU A 82 -20.30 -24.13 4.63
N GLY A 83 -20.50 -23.76 5.90
CA GLY A 83 -19.86 -24.42 7.06
C GLY A 83 -18.35 -24.28 7.04
N ILE A 84 -17.83 -23.13 6.62
CA ILE A 84 -16.38 -22.86 6.58
C ILE A 84 -15.78 -22.82 7.98
N GLU A 85 -16.47 -22.22 8.96
CA GLU A 85 -16.00 -22.08 10.34
C GLU A 85 -15.84 -23.40 11.08
N GLU A 86 -16.54 -24.45 10.61
CA GLU A 86 -16.54 -25.80 11.21
C GLU A 86 -15.40 -26.67 10.65
N GLN A 87 -14.66 -26.19 9.65
CA GLN A 87 -13.62 -26.98 9.02
C GLN A 87 -12.37 -27.09 9.89
N ALA A 88 -11.92 -28.33 10.07
CA ALA A 88 -10.62 -28.61 10.69
C ALA A 88 -9.58 -28.92 9.60
N GLY A 89 -8.31 -28.79 9.94
CA GLY A 89 -7.23 -29.15 9.00
C GLY A 89 -5.92 -28.50 9.32
N LYS A 90 -5.03 -28.59 8.37
CA LYS A 90 -3.64 -28.10 8.46
C LYS A 90 -3.33 -27.05 7.40
N ILE A 91 -3.93 -27.18 6.20
CA ILE A 91 -3.72 -26.26 5.09
C ILE A 91 -5.04 -25.69 4.62
N PHE A 92 -5.06 -24.41 4.38
CA PHE A 92 -6.16 -23.67 3.78
C PHE A 92 -5.68 -22.92 2.54
N CYS A 93 -6.36 -23.11 1.41
CA CYS A 93 -6.22 -22.29 0.21
C CYS A 93 -7.56 -21.64 -0.07
N GLY A 94 -7.62 -20.31 -0.09
CA GLY A 94 -8.86 -19.54 -0.23
C GLY A 94 -8.82 -18.47 -1.29
N GLN A 95 -10.01 -18.08 -1.76
CA GLN A 95 -10.14 -17.00 -2.74
C GLN A 95 -11.46 -16.26 -2.57
N VAL A 96 -11.40 -14.95 -2.75
CA VAL A 96 -12.56 -14.06 -2.87
C VAL A 96 -12.48 -13.41 -4.24
N ARG A 97 -13.56 -13.53 -5.03
CA ARG A 97 -13.57 -13.13 -6.43
C ARG A 97 -14.32 -11.84 -6.66
N TRP A 98 -13.69 -10.97 -7.45
CA TRP A 98 -14.35 -9.97 -8.28
C TRP A 98 -14.27 -10.45 -9.73
N ALA A 99 -15.40 -10.64 -10.38
CA ALA A 99 -15.45 -11.26 -11.70
C ALA A 99 -15.03 -10.27 -12.79
N THR A 100 -13.76 -10.32 -13.18
CA THR A 100 -13.23 -9.61 -14.34
C THR A 100 -13.23 -10.47 -15.60
N PHE A 101 -13.14 -11.80 -15.45
CA PHE A 101 -13.13 -12.77 -16.55
C PHE A 101 -14.01 -13.96 -16.25
N GLY A 102 -14.89 -14.32 -17.20
CA GLY A 102 -15.88 -15.39 -17.06
C GLY A 102 -17.10 -15.00 -16.22
N THR A 103 -18.22 -15.70 -16.40
CA THR A 103 -19.50 -15.46 -15.71
C THR A 103 -19.40 -15.75 -14.21
N VAL A 104 -20.26 -15.09 -13.42
CA VAL A 104 -20.40 -15.35 -11.98
C VAL A 104 -21.20 -16.63 -11.78
N THR A 105 -20.51 -17.73 -11.58
CA THR A 105 -21.09 -19.06 -11.36
C THR A 105 -20.23 -19.85 -10.38
N LYS A 106 -20.81 -20.83 -9.68
CA LYS A 106 -20.09 -21.74 -8.78
C LYS A 106 -18.93 -22.46 -9.49
N LYS A 107 -19.10 -22.79 -10.77
CA LYS A 107 -18.08 -23.44 -11.60
C LYS A 107 -16.85 -22.56 -11.79
N ASN A 108 -17.05 -21.26 -12.00
CA ASN A 108 -15.99 -20.27 -12.19
C ASN A 108 -15.43 -19.71 -10.87
N ALA A 109 -16.05 -20.04 -9.71
CA ALA A 109 -15.49 -19.71 -8.41
C ALA A 109 -14.20 -20.49 -8.14
N GLN A 110 -13.28 -19.88 -7.43
CA GLN A 110 -12.01 -20.49 -7.01
C GLN A 110 -12.07 -20.87 -5.52
N PRO A 111 -11.20 -21.77 -5.03
CA PRO A 111 -10.09 -22.46 -5.71
C PRO A 111 -10.54 -23.55 -6.71
N HIS A 112 -9.56 -24.01 -7.52
CA HIS A 112 -9.74 -25.15 -8.43
C HIS A 112 -8.92 -26.35 -7.96
N ILE A 113 -9.52 -27.53 -7.99
CA ILE A 113 -8.86 -28.83 -7.77
C ILE A 113 -8.63 -29.48 -9.13
N VAL A 114 -7.41 -29.88 -9.40
CA VAL A 114 -6.99 -30.52 -10.64
C VAL A 114 -6.43 -31.90 -10.32
N LYS A 115 -6.88 -32.92 -11.08
CA LYS A 115 -6.52 -34.33 -10.92
C LYS A 115 -6.37 -35.04 -12.27
N CYS A 116 -6.00 -34.33 -13.34
CA CYS A 116 -5.91 -34.93 -14.65
C CYS A 116 -4.75 -35.92 -14.76
N LYS A 117 -3.59 -35.54 -14.25
CA LYS A 117 -2.36 -36.32 -14.23
C LYS A 117 -1.81 -36.41 -12.81
N ASN A 118 -1.81 -35.31 -12.08
CA ASN A 118 -1.39 -35.22 -10.70
C ASN A 118 -2.40 -34.46 -9.86
N PHE A 119 -2.50 -34.80 -8.57
CA PHE A 119 -3.38 -34.10 -7.66
C PHE A 119 -2.72 -32.85 -7.12
N ILE A 120 -3.18 -31.67 -7.56
CA ILE A 120 -2.86 -30.37 -6.99
C ILE A 120 -4.12 -29.51 -6.89
N TYR A 121 -4.08 -28.45 -6.11
CA TYR A 121 -5.13 -27.44 -6.07
C TYR A 121 -4.54 -26.05 -5.89
N GLY A 122 -5.32 -25.03 -6.26
CA GLY A 122 -4.86 -23.67 -6.15
C GLY A 122 -5.88 -22.61 -6.53
N ALA A 123 -5.48 -21.37 -6.35
CA ALA A 123 -6.24 -20.18 -6.69
C ALA A 123 -5.29 -19.04 -7.09
N HIS A 124 -5.84 -18.02 -7.74
CA HIS A 124 -5.08 -16.84 -8.11
C HIS A 124 -5.88 -15.54 -7.94
N ASN A 125 -5.16 -14.45 -7.92
CA ASN A 125 -5.64 -13.09 -8.10
C ASN A 125 -4.88 -12.44 -9.26
N GLY A 126 -5.58 -11.84 -10.20
CA GLY A 126 -4.99 -11.19 -11.36
C GLY A 126 -5.72 -11.49 -12.66
N ASN A 127 -5.02 -11.35 -13.78
CA ASN A 127 -5.58 -11.60 -15.10
C ASN A 127 -4.53 -12.27 -16.00
N ILE A 128 -4.88 -13.46 -16.52
CA ILE A 128 -4.07 -14.17 -17.52
C ILE A 128 -4.68 -13.88 -18.90
N THR A 129 -3.99 -13.10 -19.71
CA THR A 129 -4.51 -12.56 -20.96
C THR A 129 -4.60 -13.59 -22.08
N ASN A 130 -3.74 -14.62 -22.08
CA ASN A 130 -3.74 -15.68 -23.08
C ASN A 130 -4.58 -16.94 -22.68
N THR A 131 -5.59 -16.75 -21.85
CA THR A 131 -6.46 -17.83 -21.32
C THR A 131 -7.04 -18.74 -22.40
N ARG A 132 -7.46 -18.18 -23.54
CA ARG A 132 -8.03 -18.97 -24.65
C ARG A 132 -7.00 -19.89 -25.29
N GLU A 133 -5.78 -19.44 -25.44
CA GLU A 133 -4.66 -20.22 -25.98
C GLU A 133 -4.26 -21.34 -25.01
N LEU A 134 -4.18 -21.01 -23.72
CA LEU A 134 -3.92 -21.98 -22.65
C LEU A 134 -5.00 -23.07 -22.62
N LYS A 135 -6.27 -22.69 -22.70
CA LYS A 135 -7.38 -23.68 -22.71
C LYS A 135 -7.26 -24.63 -23.89
N LYS A 136 -6.98 -24.12 -25.11
CA LYS A 136 -6.78 -24.96 -26.30
C LYS A 136 -5.59 -25.91 -26.11
N PHE A 137 -4.48 -25.39 -25.62
CA PHE A 137 -3.28 -26.18 -25.32
C PHE A 137 -3.59 -27.28 -24.31
N LEU A 138 -4.19 -26.97 -23.17
CA LEU A 138 -4.52 -27.92 -22.11
C LEU A 138 -5.44 -29.04 -22.60
N LEU A 139 -6.47 -28.69 -23.38
CA LEU A 139 -7.38 -29.67 -23.97
C LEU A 139 -6.64 -30.59 -24.96
N SER A 140 -5.69 -30.06 -25.77
CA SER A 140 -4.89 -30.90 -26.68
C SER A 140 -3.92 -31.85 -25.96
N GLU A 141 -3.51 -31.50 -24.73
CA GLU A 141 -2.66 -32.30 -23.85
C GLU A 141 -3.46 -33.27 -22.95
N GLY A 142 -4.76 -33.38 -23.17
CA GLY A 142 -5.65 -34.30 -22.47
C GLY A 142 -6.13 -33.87 -21.09
N HIS A 143 -6.02 -32.57 -20.75
CA HIS A 143 -6.59 -32.04 -19.51
C HIS A 143 -8.12 -31.84 -19.63
N ASN A 144 -8.82 -32.08 -18.55
CA ASN A 144 -10.26 -31.82 -18.45
C ASN A 144 -10.52 -30.45 -17.83
N VAL A 145 -10.61 -29.42 -18.66
CA VAL A 145 -10.86 -28.04 -18.24
C VAL A 145 -12.36 -27.80 -18.14
N VAL A 146 -12.85 -27.50 -16.95
CA VAL A 146 -14.29 -27.46 -16.62
C VAL A 146 -14.88 -26.05 -16.71
N SER A 147 -14.13 -25.01 -16.36
CA SER A 147 -14.63 -23.63 -16.30
C SER A 147 -14.04 -22.74 -17.40
N ASP A 148 -14.46 -21.47 -17.42
CA ASP A 148 -13.86 -20.44 -18.25
C ASP A 148 -12.99 -19.49 -17.41
N ASN A 149 -12.73 -19.85 -16.15
CA ASN A 149 -11.92 -19.04 -15.26
C ASN A 149 -10.42 -19.19 -15.57
N ASP A 150 -9.70 -18.09 -15.68
CA ASP A 150 -8.28 -18.07 -15.94
C ASP A 150 -7.44 -18.71 -14.81
N GLY A 151 -7.95 -18.72 -13.57
CA GLY A 151 -7.34 -19.42 -12.45
C GLY A 151 -7.32 -20.94 -12.63
N GLU A 152 -8.36 -21.53 -13.24
CA GLU A 152 -8.34 -22.95 -13.60
C GLU A 152 -7.24 -23.25 -14.62
N MET A 153 -7.12 -22.38 -15.63
CA MET A 153 -6.03 -22.50 -16.63
C MET A 153 -4.66 -22.46 -15.99
N LEU A 154 -4.46 -21.56 -14.98
CA LEU A 154 -3.22 -21.47 -14.23
C LEU A 154 -2.90 -22.81 -13.52
N VAL A 155 -3.84 -23.35 -12.75
CA VAL A 155 -3.62 -24.57 -11.96
C VAL A 155 -3.33 -25.75 -12.88
N HIS A 156 -4.09 -25.91 -13.97
CA HIS A 156 -3.82 -26.95 -14.98
C HIS A 156 -2.48 -26.78 -15.69
N THR A 157 -2.06 -25.53 -15.99
CA THR A 157 -0.77 -25.30 -16.63
C THR A 157 0.38 -25.70 -15.70
N VAL A 158 0.28 -25.41 -14.40
CA VAL A 158 1.25 -25.89 -13.40
C VAL A 158 1.23 -27.40 -13.30
N GLU A 159 0.04 -28.03 -13.24
CA GLU A 159 -0.09 -29.51 -13.19
C GLU A 159 0.52 -30.19 -14.41
N HIS A 160 0.30 -29.64 -15.62
CA HIS A 160 0.86 -30.16 -16.86
C HIS A 160 2.40 -30.20 -16.81
N TYR A 161 3.03 -29.09 -16.45
CA TYR A 161 4.49 -29.05 -16.33
C TYR A 161 5.02 -29.85 -15.14
N PHE A 162 4.22 -30.00 -14.09
CA PHE A 162 4.58 -30.85 -12.95
C PHE A 162 4.65 -32.34 -13.34
N ASP A 163 3.67 -32.80 -14.10
CA ASP A 163 3.68 -34.14 -14.67
C ASP A 163 4.92 -34.38 -15.58
N ASN A 164 5.21 -33.40 -16.44
CA ASN A 164 6.38 -33.43 -17.30
C ASN A 164 7.70 -33.49 -16.51
N GLU A 165 7.81 -32.82 -15.37
CA GLU A 165 9.02 -32.91 -14.53
C GLU A 165 9.08 -34.22 -13.75
N LEU A 166 7.95 -34.73 -13.24
CA LEU A 166 7.89 -36.03 -12.59
C LEU A 166 8.25 -37.17 -13.54
N SER A 167 7.84 -37.11 -14.81
CA SER A 167 8.18 -38.13 -15.83
C SER A 167 9.67 -38.25 -16.13
N LYS A 168 10.50 -37.29 -15.74
CA LYS A 168 11.97 -37.29 -15.90
C LYS A 168 12.68 -38.05 -14.79
N ILE A 169 12.01 -38.38 -13.70
CA ILE A 169 12.58 -39.16 -12.58
C ILE A 169 11.92 -40.53 -12.50
N ALA A 170 12.54 -41.47 -11.81
CA ALA A 170 12.01 -42.82 -11.66
C ALA A 170 10.69 -42.82 -10.88
N SER A 171 9.72 -43.68 -11.26
CA SER A 171 8.38 -43.71 -10.67
C SER A 171 8.38 -43.94 -9.15
N ASN A 172 9.35 -44.69 -8.61
CA ASN A 172 9.51 -44.88 -7.17
C ASN A 172 10.03 -43.60 -6.44
N GLU A 173 10.50 -42.61 -7.17
CA GLU A 173 10.99 -41.34 -6.63
C GLU A 173 9.92 -40.24 -6.63
N HIS A 174 8.76 -40.43 -7.29
CA HIS A 174 7.69 -39.47 -7.39
C HIS A 174 7.12 -39.05 -6.02
N PHE A 175 7.27 -39.90 -5.01
CA PHE A 175 6.77 -39.64 -3.66
C PHE A 175 7.85 -39.24 -2.66
N ILE A 176 9.13 -39.16 -3.09
CA ILE A 176 10.22 -38.65 -2.26
C ILE A 176 10.02 -37.14 -2.14
N PRO A 177 9.75 -36.58 -0.92
CA PRO A 177 9.31 -35.20 -0.77
C PRO A 177 10.24 -34.19 -1.44
N GLU A 178 11.56 -34.29 -1.26
CA GLU A 178 12.47 -33.29 -1.81
C GLU A 178 12.56 -33.38 -3.35
N LYS A 179 12.53 -34.60 -3.94
CA LYS A 179 12.51 -34.75 -5.40
C LYS A 179 11.21 -34.20 -5.98
N ARG A 180 10.08 -34.48 -5.34
CA ARG A 180 8.78 -34.01 -5.76
C ARG A 180 8.70 -32.48 -5.68
N ARG A 181 9.23 -31.86 -4.61
CA ARG A 181 9.33 -30.40 -4.49
C ARG A 181 10.23 -29.80 -5.58
N ALA A 182 11.36 -30.45 -5.90
CA ALA A 182 12.23 -29.99 -7.00
C ALA A 182 11.51 -30.01 -8.35
N CYS A 183 10.71 -31.04 -8.64
CA CYS A 183 9.86 -31.10 -9.83
C CYS A 183 8.80 -29.97 -9.83
N MET A 184 8.16 -29.66 -8.68
CA MET A 184 7.18 -28.59 -8.61
C MET A 184 7.84 -27.21 -8.81
N ARG A 185 9.01 -26.96 -8.24
CA ARG A 185 9.77 -25.71 -8.47
C ARG A 185 10.05 -25.51 -9.96
N GLN A 186 10.49 -26.56 -10.65
CA GLN A 186 10.74 -26.49 -12.09
C GLN A 186 9.45 -26.34 -12.91
N ALA A 187 8.36 -26.98 -12.48
CA ALA A 187 7.05 -26.85 -13.09
C ALA A 187 6.53 -25.40 -13.04
N ILE A 188 6.64 -24.74 -11.88
CA ILE A 188 6.27 -23.32 -11.71
C ILE A 188 7.08 -22.44 -12.67
N ILE A 189 8.38 -22.68 -12.77
CA ILE A 189 9.27 -21.95 -13.69
C ILE A 189 8.82 -22.13 -15.15
N ASN A 190 8.50 -23.36 -15.56
CA ASN A 190 8.09 -23.67 -16.94
C ASN A 190 6.68 -23.13 -17.24
N ALA A 191 5.76 -23.26 -16.30
CA ALA A 191 4.41 -22.73 -16.41
C ALA A 191 4.42 -21.20 -16.56
N SER A 192 5.26 -20.49 -15.79
CA SER A 192 5.36 -19.03 -15.86
C SER A 192 5.79 -18.51 -17.23
N LYS A 193 6.58 -19.29 -18.00
CA LYS A 193 6.96 -18.95 -19.38
C LYS A 193 5.82 -19.06 -20.37
N LYS A 194 4.83 -19.90 -20.07
CA LYS A 194 3.67 -20.14 -20.94
C LYS A 194 2.51 -19.17 -20.67
N MET A 195 2.40 -18.70 -19.44
CA MET A 195 1.35 -17.79 -19.03
C MET A 195 1.73 -16.33 -19.32
N VAL A 196 0.80 -15.57 -19.89
CA VAL A 196 0.96 -14.14 -20.19
C VAL A 196 -0.05 -13.36 -19.37
N GLY A 197 0.42 -12.40 -18.57
CA GLY A 197 -0.45 -11.58 -17.75
C GLY A 197 0.17 -11.22 -16.40
N SER A 198 -0.68 -10.77 -15.49
CA SER A 198 -0.28 -10.35 -14.14
C SER A 198 -1.10 -11.14 -13.13
N TYR A 199 -0.43 -11.88 -12.25
CA TYR A 199 -1.11 -12.71 -11.26
C TYR A 199 -0.30 -12.89 -9.98
N ALA A 200 -1.01 -13.13 -8.88
CA ALA A 200 -0.52 -13.74 -7.66
C ALA A 200 -1.26 -15.07 -7.47
N ALA A 201 -0.54 -16.16 -7.26
CA ALA A 201 -1.16 -17.47 -7.18
C ALA A 201 -0.72 -18.26 -5.95
N VAL A 202 -1.60 -19.09 -5.43
CA VAL A 202 -1.29 -20.10 -4.42
C VAL A 202 -1.60 -21.46 -5.00
N ILE A 203 -0.58 -22.34 -5.00
CA ILE A 203 -0.67 -23.73 -5.44
C ILE A 203 -0.29 -24.63 -4.26
N VAL A 204 -0.98 -25.73 -4.10
CA VAL A 204 -0.70 -26.71 -3.04
C VAL A 204 -0.50 -28.08 -3.67
N ASP A 205 0.59 -28.75 -3.28
CA ASP A 205 0.79 -30.18 -3.51
C ASP A 205 0.37 -30.96 -2.26
N PRO A 206 -0.79 -31.66 -2.30
CA PRO A 206 -1.29 -32.38 -1.13
C PRO A 206 -0.38 -33.49 -0.61
N HIS A 207 0.44 -34.08 -1.49
CA HIS A 207 1.37 -35.16 -1.12
C HIS A 207 2.51 -34.71 -0.21
N THR A 208 3.05 -33.53 -0.49
CA THR A 208 4.15 -32.99 0.31
C THR A 208 3.67 -32.00 1.37
N GLU A 209 2.38 -31.72 1.42
CA GLU A 209 1.78 -30.66 2.27
C GLU A 209 2.47 -29.31 2.09
N MET A 210 3.02 -29.06 0.88
CA MET A 210 3.76 -27.85 0.56
C MET A 210 2.90 -26.85 -0.18
N VAL A 211 3.00 -25.60 0.24
CA VAL A 211 2.31 -24.46 -0.38
C VAL A 211 3.33 -23.65 -1.17
N TYR A 212 2.94 -23.25 -2.37
CA TYR A 212 3.72 -22.40 -3.27
C TYR A 212 2.94 -21.12 -3.54
N ALA A 213 3.51 -19.97 -3.19
CA ALA A 213 2.88 -18.67 -3.46
C ALA A 213 3.75 -17.88 -4.45
N ILE A 214 3.17 -17.48 -5.59
CA ILE A 214 3.88 -17.00 -6.79
C ILE A 214 3.52 -15.53 -7.00
N LYS A 215 4.53 -14.65 -7.13
CA LYS A 215 4.36 -13.22 -7.42
C LYS A 215 4.77 -12.91 -8.86
N ALA A 216 3.76 -12.75 -9.71
CA ALA A 216 3.95 -12.49 -11.15
C ALA A 216 3.10 -11.28 -11.59
N GLY A 217 3.50 -10.07 -11.22
CA GLY A 217 2.86 -8.80 -11.61
C GLY A 217 1.67 -8.37 -10.75
N SER A 218 1.19 -9.19 -9.82
CA SER A 218 0.16 -8.82 -8.85
C SER A 218 0.70 -8.86 -7.42
N SER A 219 0.12 -8.06 -6.53
CA SER A 219 0.52 -8.01 -5.11
C SER A 219 0.47 -9.39 -4.48
N LEU A 220 1.52 -9.72 -3.73
CA LEU A 220 1.58 -10.92 -2.88
C LEU A 220 2.45 -10.62 -1.67
N TYR A 221 1.93 -10.93 -0.50
CA TYR A 221 2.58 -10.77 0.80
C TYR A 221 2.69 -12.13 1.46
N PHE A 222 3.82 -12.39 2.08
CA PHE A 222 4.04 -13.62 2.82
C PHE A 222 4.49 -13.30 4.24
N GLY A 223 3.83 -13.90 5.22
CA GLY A 223 4.12 -13.74 6.64
C GLY A 223 4.30 -15.07 7.34
N ILE A 224 5.06 -15.05 8.42
CA ILE A 224 5.27 -16.21 9.31
C ILE A 224 4.95 -15.80 10.75
N GLY A 225 4.48 -16.75 11.55
CA GLY A 225 4.16 -16.49 12.96
C GLY A 225 3.73 -17.71 13.73
N GLU A 226 3.13 -17.47 14.88
CA GLU A 226 2.59 -18.50 15.78
C GLU A 226 1.18 -18.12 16.21
N ILE A 227 0.22 -19.04 16.14
CA ILE A 227 -1.15 -18.87 16.59
C ILE A 227 -1.60 -20.13 17.32
N ASP A 228 -2.17 -20.01 18.52
CA ASP A 228 -2.63 -21.14 19.36
C ASP A 228 -1.57 -22.24 19.48
N SER A 229 -0.30 -21.87 19.70
CA SER A 229 0.87 -22.79 19.75
C SER A 229 1.11 -23.56 18.44
N ASN A 230 0.60 -23.06 17.31
CA ASN A 230 0.90 -23.56 15.97
C ASN A 230 1.77 -22.52 15.23
N ASN A 231 2.95 -22.93 14.78
CA ASN A 231 3.66 -22.15 13.77
C ASN A 231 2.88 -22.15 12.48
N PHE A 232 2.96 -21.05 11.76
CA PHE A 232 2.29 -20.95 10.45
C PHE A 232 3.09 -20.16 9.42
N GLY A 233 2.84 -20.47 8.14
CA GLY A 233 3.14 -19.62 6.99
C GLY A 233 1.84 -19.19 6.33
N LEU A 234 1.72 -17.91 6.01
CA LEU A 234 0.53 -17.30 5.40
C LEU A 234 0.92 -16.44 4.21
N ALA A 235 0.40 -16.79 3.03
CA ALA A 235 0.47 -15.94 1.84
C ALA A 235 -0.89 -15.33 1.53
N SER A 236 -0.92 -14.06 1.13
CA SER A 236 -2.11 -13.37 0.64
C SER A 236 -1.76 -12.31 -0.39
N SER A 237 -2.65 -12.10 -1.36
CA SER A 237 -2.55 -10.95 -2.27
C SER A 237 -2.91 -9.62 -1.60
N ASP A 238 -3.26 -9.65 -0.32
CA ASP A 238 -3.61 -8.49 0.47
C ASP A 238 -2.83 -8.44 1.79
N LEU A 239 -2.21 -7.29 2.04
CA LEU A 239 -1.40 -7.09 3.24
C LEU A 239 -2.25 -7.11 4.51
N THR A 240 -3.46 -6.57 4.46
CA THR A 240 -4.33 -6.43 5.65
C THR A 240 -4.72 -7.81 6.20
N ALA A 241 -4.97 -8.77 5.32
CA ALA A 241 -5.25 -10.14 5.71
C ALA A 241 -4.06 -10.81 6.42
N VAL A 242 -2.82 -10.56 5.95
CA VAL A 242 -1.61 -11.09 6.61
C VAL A 242 -1.40 -10.43 7.97
N LEU A 243 -1.57 -9.11 8.05
CA LEU A 243 -1.36 -8.35 9.30
C LEU A 243 -2.31 -8.74 10.43
N ARG A 244 -3.47 -9.33 10.13
CA ARG A 244 -4.38 -9.89 11.16
C ARG A 244 -3.78 -11.06 11.93
N PHE A 245 -2.79 -11.72 11.35
CA PHE A 245 -2.17 -12.92 11.90
C PHE A 245 -0.72 -12.69 12.32
N THR A 246 0.03 -11.88 11.59
CA THR A 246 1.44 -11.62 11.87
C THR A 246 1.91 -10.28 11.32
N LYS A 247 2.85 -9.66 12.03
CA LYS A 247 3.62 -8.50 11.54
C LYS A 247 4.96 -8.91 10.95
N MET A 248 5.36 -10.19 11.02
CA MET A 248 6.63 -10.69 10.48
C MET A 248 6.45 -11.08 9.03
N LEU A 249 6.92 -10.23 8.11
CA LEU A 249 6.75 -10.36 6.68
C LEU A 249 8.07 -10.74 6.00
N VAL A 250 7.98 -11.56 4.99
CA VAL A 250 9.09 -11.86 4.06
C VAL A 250 8.79 -11.16 2.74
N ASN A 251 9.61 -10.18 2.38
CA ASN A 251 9.41 -9.41 1.17
C ASN A 251 9.65 -10.26 -0.08
N LEU A 252 8.60 -10.44 -0.88
CA LEU A 252 8.67 -11.10 -2.19
C LEU A 252 8.74 -10.05 -3.30
N ARG A 253 9.67 -10.23 -4.23
CA ARG A 253 9.82 -9.40 -5.42
C ARG A 253 9.07 -9.98 -6.60
N GLU A 254 8.85 -9.17 -7.59
CA GLU A 254 8.33 -9.59 -8.89
C GLU A 254 9.26 -10.65 -9.52
N GLY A 255 8.71 -11.80 -9.89
CA GLY A 255 9.49 -12.91 -10.43
C GLY A 255 10.01 -13.90 -9.39
N GLU A 256 9.59 -13.76 -8.14
CA GLU A 256 9.87 -14.69 -7.05
C GLU A 256 8.64 -15.52 -6.69
N PHE A 257 8.87 -16.71 -6.17
CA PHE A 257 7.87 -17.49 -5.48
C PHE A 257 8.44 -18.04 -4.17
N VAL A 258 7.58 -18.22 -3.18
CA VAL A 258 7.91 -18.86 -1.92
C VAL A 258 7.31 -20.25 -1.86
N GLU A 259 8.17 -21.23 -1.57
CA GLU A 259 7.80 -22.59 -1.18
C GLU A 259 7.82 -22.64 0.34
N TYR A 260 6.71 -23.00 0.97
CA TYR A 260 6.64 -23.00 2.42
C TYR A 260 5.75 -24.11 2.98
N ASP A 261 6.13 -24.53 4.14
CA ASP A 261 5.29 -25.24 5.10
C ASP A 261 5.16 -24.40 6.38
N GLN A 262 4.73 -25.00 7.46
CA GLN A 262 4.54 -24.35 8.75
C GLN A 262 5.83 -23.98 9.50
N ASN A 263 6.95 -24.60 9.17
CA ASN A 263 8.20 -24.42 9.91
C ASN A 263 9.28 -23.73 9.10
N ASN A 264 9.24 -23.90 7.77
CA ASN A 264 10.29 -23.47 6.85
C ASN A 264 9.69 -22.76 5.64
N PHE A 265 10.44 -21.83 5.10
CA PHE A 265 10.18 -21.25 3.79
C PHE A 265 11.47 -21.12 2.99
N ASN A 266 11.33 -21.23 1.68
CA ASN A 266 12.41 -20.98 0.73
C ASN A 266 11.87 -20.08 -0.39
N VAL A 267 12.62 -19.08 -0.78
CA VAL A 267 12.27 -18.21 -1.89
C VAL A 267 13.12 -18.54 -3.10
N TYR A 268 12.50 -18.59 -4.27
CA TYR A 268 13.16 -18.90 -5.53
C TYR A 268 12.80 -17.90 -6.62
N ALA A 269 13.71 -17.64 -7.54
CA ALA A 269 13.45 -16.86 -8.73
C ALA A 269 12.84 -17.76 -9.83
N PHE A 270 11.67 -17.40 -10.40
CA PHE A 270 11.14 -18.14 -11.56
C PHE A 270 11.51 -17.52 -12.91
N LYS A 271 12.18 -16.37 -12.90
CA LYS A 271 12.81 -15.71 -14.06
C LYS A 271 14.15 -15.10 -13.64
N ASP A 272 14.98 -14.67 -14.59
CA ASP A 272 16.19 -13.89 -14.26
C ASP A 272 15.75 -12.55 -13.63
N LEU A 273 16.37 -12.18 -12.51
CA LEU A 273 16.09 -10.94 -11.78
C LEU A 273 17.31 -10.03 -11.82
N LYS A 274 17.07 -8.75 -12.12
CA LYS A 274 18.06 -7.69 -12.05
C LYS A 274 17.68 -6.74 -10.92
N ILE A 275 18.50 -6.68 -9.88
CA ILE A 275 18.27 -5.88 -8.69
C ILE A 275 19.23 -4.70 -8.68
N LYS A 276 18.71 -3.50 -8.78
CA LYS A 276 19.48 -2.27 -8.65
C LYS A 276 20.02 -2.12 -7.22
N ARG A 277 21.27 -1.73 -7.10
CA ARG A 277 21.91 -1.43 -5.82
C ARG A 277 22.55 -0.06 -5.88
N PRO A 278 22.21 0.88 -4.98
CA PRO A 278 22.84 2.20 -4.95
C PRO A 278 24.37 2.06 -4.85
N ASN A 279 25.10 2.75 -5.74
CA ASN A 279 26.57 2.80 -5.77
C ASN A 279 27.29 1.44 -5.88
N GLN A 280 26.61 0.39 -6.36
CA GLN A 280 27.17 -0.94 -6.60
C GLN A 280 26.68 -1.47 -7.92
N PRO A 281 27.37 -2.44 -8.55
CA PRO A 281 26.85 -3.15 -9.72
C PRO A 281 25.52 -3.84 -9.42
N ASP A 282 24.64 -3.89 -10.41
CA ASP A 282 23.36 -4.59 -10.30
C ASP A 282 23.58 -6.07 -9.90
N LEU A 283 22.77 -6.55 -8.98
CA LEU A 283 22.76 -7.96 -8.62
C LEU A 283 21.89 -8.74 -9.60
N ILE A 284 22.47 -9.71 -10.29
CA ILE A 284 21.75 -10.61 -11.19
C ILE A 284 21.52 -11.93 -10.48
N ILE A 285 20.26 -12.31 -10.31
CA ILE A 285 19.84 -13.60 -9.77
C ILE A 285 19.29 -14.43 -10.92
N LYS A 286 19.88 -15.59 -11.15
CA LYS A 286 19.45 -16.47 -12.24
C LYS A 286 18.17 -17.22 -11.89
N GLN A 287 17.37 -17.50 -12.92
CA GLN A 287 16.18 -18.36 -12.83
C GLN A 287 16.52 -19.68 -12.11
N GLY A 288 15.64 -20.12 -11.20
CA GLY A 288 15.81 -21.32 -10.39
C GLY A 288 16.69 -21.14 -9.14
N SER A 289 17.38 -20.01 -8.99
CA SER A 289 18.21 -19.76 -7.81
C SER A 289 17.36 -19.60 -6.54
N LYS A 290 17.83 -20.20 -5.46
CA LYS A 290 17.32 -19.93 -4.11
C LYS A 290 17.83 -18.58 -3.63
N ILE A 291 16.94 -17.81 -3.01
CA ILE A 291 17.19 -16.46 -2.53
C ILE A 291 17.07 -16.45 -1.00
N GLU A 292 18.12 -16.04 -0.33
CA GLU A 292 18.06 -15.87 1.12
C GLU A 292 17.27 -14.62 1.50
N LYS A 293 16.20 -14.82 2.25
CA LYS A 293 15.32 -13.75 2.75
C LYS A 293 15.22 -13.85 4.27
N LYS A 294 15.20 -12.70 4.91
CA LYS A 294 14.94 -12.61 6.36
C LYS A 294 13.58 -11.96 6.59
N PRO A 295 12.79 -12.45 7.55
CA PRO A 295 11.57 -11.80 7.95
C PRO A 295 11.85 -10.39 8.50
N VAL A 296 10.99 -9.45 8.16
CA VAL A 296 11.04 -8.05 8.60
C VAL A 296 9.71 -7.69 9.24
N ARG A 297 9.76 -7.02 10.39
CA ARG A 297 8.54 -6.59 11.07
C ARG A 297 7.89 -5.41 10.33
N SER A 298 6.61 -5.56 10.01
CA SER A 298 5.78 -4.48 9.46
C SER A 298 5.54 -3.38 10.51
N LYS A 299 5.57 -2.13 10.09
CA LYS A 299 5.14 -0.97 10.90
C LYS A 299 3.62 -0.78 10.90
N LEU A 300 2.92 -1.35 9.90
CA LEU A 300 1.47 -1.34 9.80
C LEU A 300 0.87 -2.39 10.74
N ARG A 301 -0.35 -2.14 11.22
CA ARG A 301 -1.13 -3.01 12.11
C ARG A 301 -2.46 -3.36 11.45
N ALA A 302 -3.07 -4.46 11.90
CA ALA A 302 -4.40 -4.85 11.45
C ALA A 302 -5.45 -3.80 11.82
N GLU A 303 -5.36 -3.24 13.03
CA GLU A 303 -6.28 -2.22 13.55
C GLU A 303 -6.28 -0.95 12.72
N ASP A 304 -5.18 -0.65 12.03
CA ASP A 304 -5.09 0.50 11.11
C ASP A 304 -6.01 0.34 9.89
N THR A 305 -6.61 -0.83 9.71
CA THR A 305 -7.52 -1.18 8.62
C THR A 305 -8.95 -1.49 9.09
N GLU A 306 -9.27 -1.21 10.36
CA GLU A 306 -10.59 -1.44 10.94
C GLU A 306 -11.42 -0.14 10.98
N LEU A 307 -12.73 -0.31 10.83
CA LEU A 307 -13.66 0.80 11.03
C LEU A 307 -13.91 0.97 12.53
N ILE A 308 -13.57 2.13 13.06
CA ILE A 308 -13.60 2.42 14.50
C ILE A 308 -14.83 3.29 14.82
N PRO A 309 -15.67 2.92 15.79
CA PRO A 309 -16.75 3.80 16.24
C PRO A 309 -16.21 5.18 16.67
N PRO A 310 -16.90 6.32 16.39
CA PRO A 310 -18.29 6.39 15.94
C PRO A 310 -18.50 6.39 14.41
N PHE A 311 -17.48 6.12 13.61
CA PHE A 311 -17.57 6.20 12.16
C PHE A 311 -18.44 5.08 11.58
N GLU A 312 -19.26 5.41 10.59
CA GLU A 312 -20.09 4.44 9.85
C GLU A 312 -19.41 4.03 8.53
N TYR A 313 -18.48 4.86 8.01
CA TYR A 313 -17.80 4.64 6.74
C TYR A 313 -16.30 4.87 6.86
N PHE A 314 -15.52 4.03 6.17
CA PHE A 314 -14.05 4.19 6.10
C PHE A 314 -13.64 5.56 5.55
N MET A 315 -14.32 6.07 4.54
CA MET A 315 -13.98 7.38 3.97
C MET A 315 -14.10 8.51 4.99
N GLU A 316 -15.12 8.49 5.84
CA GLU A 316 -15.27 9.49 6.92
C GLU A 316 -14.13 9.38 7.93
N GLN A 317 -13.81 8.16 8.36
CA GLN A 317 -12.67 7.90 9.25
C GLN A 317 -11.35 8.37 8.63
N GLU A 318 -11.15 8.11 7.34
CA GLU A 318 -9.93 8.48 6.63
C GLU A 318 -9.80 9.99 6.42
N ILE A 319 -10.90 10.71 6.18
CA ILE A 319 -10.91 12.18 6.13
C ILE A 319 -10.47 12.76 7.49
N GLN A 320 -11.01 12.24 8.60
CA GLN A 320 -10.58 12.70 9.93
C GLN A 320 -9.11 12.36 10.22
N ALA A 321 -8.61 11.26 9.70
CA ALA A 321 -7.22 10.85 9.86
C ALA A 321 -6.21 11.70 9.06
N GLU A 322 -6.65 12.54 8.12
CA GLU A 322 -5.78 13.46 7.36
C GLU A 322 -5.01 14.41 8.28
N ILE A 323 -5.64 14.86 9.38
CA ILE A 323 -5.02 15.73 10.38
C ILE A 323 -3.77 15.08 10.96
N GLU A 324 -3.88 13.81 11.33
CA GLU A 324 -2.80 13.05 11.93
C GLU A 324 -1.73 12.65 10.90
N THR A 325 -2.15 12.15 9.73
CA THR A 325 -1.20 11.66 8.72
C THR A 325 -0.37 12.78 8.11
N SER A 326 -0.98 13.95 7.87
CA SER A 326 -0.23 15.15 7.46
C SER A 326 0.73 15.63 8.56
N GLY A 327 0.29 15.60 9.83
CA GLY A 327 1.14 15.94 10.97
C GLY A 327 2.35 15.01 11.12
N LYS A 328 2.18 13.71 10.89
CA LYS A 328 3.30 12.73 10.88
C LYS A 328 4.30 13.05 9.78
N LEU A 329 3.82 13.34 8.57
CA LEU A 329 4.67 13.70 7.46
C LEU A 329 5.47 14.98 7.73
N ILE A 330 4.84 16.00 8.30
CA ILE A 330 5.49 17.27 8.66
C ILE A 330 6.55 17.08 9.75
N LYS A 331 6.34 16.21 10.73
CA LYS A 331 7.37 15.87 11.72
C LYS A 331 8.65 15.34 11.06
N LEU A 332 8.52 14.56 9.97
CA LEU A 332 9.70 14.09 9.20
C LEU A 332 10.40 15.25 8.49
N PHE A 333 9.66 16.23 7.97
CA PHE A 333 10.23 17.44 7.37
C PHE A 333 11.04 18.25 8.38
N GLN A 334 10.58 18.31 9.63
CA GLN A 334 11.20 19.04 10.73
C GLN A 334 12.36 18.27 11.41
N GLY A 335 12.68 17.06 10.94
CA GLY A 335 13.72 16.24 11.55
C GLY A 335 13.27 15.50 12.82
N GLY A 336 12.01 15.20 12.96
CA GLY A 336 11.39 14.51 14.10
C GLY A 336 10.69 15.44 15.09
N SER A 337 9.94 14.86 16.01
CA SER A 337 9.28 15.60 17.09
C SER A 337 10.31 16.24 18.03
N ASN A 338 9.97 17.39 18.60
CA ASN A 338 10.84 18.05 19.56
C ASN A 338 11.13 17.14 20.78
N THR A 339 10.10 16.45 21.28
CA THR A 339 10.25 15.49 22.40
C THR A 339 11.15 14.32 22.01
N GLY A 340 11.01 13.77 20.78
CA GLY A 340 11.83 12.67 20.28
C GLY A 340 13.31 13.05 20.20
N ARG A 341 13.61 14.21 19.61
CA ARG A 341 15.00 14.72 19.53
C ARG A 341 15.63 14.89 20.91
N ARG A 342 14.93 15.58 21.82
CA ARG A 342 15.41 15.80 23.20
C ARG A 342 15.60 14.48 23.96
N MET A 343 14.71 13.51 23.75
CA MET A 343 14.85 12.19 24.38
C MET A 343 16.08 11.45 23.87
N VAL A 344 16.33 11.43 22.56
CA VAL A 344 17.53 10.75 22.01
C VAL A 344 18.83 11.48 22.39
N GLU A 345 18.84 12.80 22.48
CA GLU A 345 19.97 13.56 23.00
C GLU A 345 20.27 13.17 24.45
N LEU A 346 19.22 13.05 25.27
CA LEU A 346 19.34 12.60 26.67
C LEU A 346 19.91 11.17 26.75
N LEU A 347 19.38 10.23 25.97
CA LEU A 347 19.86 8.84 25.94
C LEU A 347 21.35 8.76 25.57
N LYS A 348 21.81 9.59 24.63
CA LYS A 348 23.24 9.70 24.24
C LYS A 348 24.08 10.28 25.39
N ARG A 349 23.59 11.32 26.05
CA ARG A 349 24.27 11.96 27.19
C ARG A 349 24.47 10.99 28.37
N GLU A 350 23.45 10.17 28.62
CA GLU A 350 23.47 9.16 29.68
C GLU A 350 24.15 7.84 29.25
N ASN A 351 24.70 7.76 28.04
CA ASN A 351 25.38 6.58 27.49
C ASN A 351 24.54 5.30 27.44
N ILE A 352 23.22 5.40 27.32
CA ILE A 352 22.31 4.26 27.22
C ILE A 352 21.62 4.11 25.85
N HIS A 353 21.94 5.01 24.91
CA HIS A 353 21.32 5.04 23.59
C HIS A 353 21.48 3.72 22.82
N GLU A 354 22.71 3.18 22.73
CA GLU A 354 22.97 1.96 21.96
C GLU A 354 22.32 0.74 22.60
N GLU A 355 22.34 0.65 23.95
CA GLU A 355 21.65 -0.44 24.66
C GLU A 355 20.14 -0.40 24.43
N MET A 356 19.51 0.78 24.53
CA MET A 356 18.08 0.96 24.24
C MET A 356 17.75 0.62 22.80
N LYS A 357 18.60 1.00 21.86
CA LYS A 357 18.44 0.64 20.44
C LYS A 357 18.48 -0.87 20.25
N ASP A 358 19.46 -1.56 20.83
CA ASP A 358 19.57 -3.02 20.74
C ASP A 358 18.35 -3.73 21.37
N ILE A 359 17.84 -3.22 22.47
CA ILE A 359 16.62 -3.73 23.10
C ILE A 359 15.43 -3.54 22.17
N GLY A 360 15.24 -2.34 21.59
CA GLY A 360 14.19 -2.07 20.62
C GLY A 360 14.26 -3.02 19.43
N GLU A 361 15.43 -3.21 18.84
CA GLU A 361 15.63 -4.14 17.73
C GLU A 361 15.31 -5.61 18.12
N ASN A 362 15.71 -6.03 19.33
CA ASN A 362 15.43 -7.37 19.81
C ASN A 362 13.93 -7.61 20.06
N ILE A 363 13.21 -6.60 20.55
CA ILE A 363 11.75 -6.63 20.65
C ILE A 363 11.12 -6.75 19.27
N LEU A 364 11.55 -5.93 18.34
CA LEU A 364 11.01 -5.90 16.96
C LEU A 364 11.27 -7.20 16.17
N LYS A 365 12.30 -7.97 16.53
CA LYS A 365 12.59 -9.29 15.94
C LYS A 365 11.63 -10.38 16.40
N LYS A 366 10.80 -10.13 17.42
CA LYS A 366 9.80 -11.10 17.94
C LYS A 366 8.43 -10.75 17.41
N ASP A 367 7.67 -11.77 17.05
CA ASP A 367 6.29 -11.62 16.58
C ASP A 367 5.26 -11.77 17.69
N ASP A 368 5.60 -12.57 18.69
CA ASP A 368 4.76 -12.88 19.84
C ASP A 368 4.80 -11.79 20.92
N PHE A 369 3.62 -11.29 21.31
CA PHE A 369 3.48 -10.22 22.30
C PHE A 369 4.10 -10.59 23.65
N GLN A 370 3.95 -11.84 24.11
CA GLN A 370 4.50 -12.27 25.40
C GLN A 370 6.03 -12.29 25.36
N LYS A 371 6.63 -12.72 24.23
CA LYS A 371 8.08 -12.69 24.05
C LYS A 371 8.60 -11.24 24.00
N GLN A 372 7.88 -10.34 23.34
CA GLN A 372 8.21 -8.91 23.31
C GLN A 372 8.11 -8.28 24.69
N SER A 373 6.98 -8.50 25.37
CA SER A 373 6.74 -8.00 26.73
C SER A 373 7.77 -8.51 27.72
N LYS A 374 8.22 -9.78 27.60
CA LYS A 374 9.28 -10.34 28.44
C LYS A 374 10.62 -9.61 28.25
N ILE A 375 11.00 -9.26 27.02
CA ILE A 375 12.23 -8.50 26.75
C ILE A 375 12.11 -7.09 27.33
N PHE A 376 10.98 -6.43 27.09
CA PHE A 376 10.70 -5.10 27.57
C PHE A 376 10.72 -5.04 29.11
N ASN A 377 9.97 -5.93 29.78
CA ASN A 377 9.91 -5.98 31.24
C ASN A 377 11.27 -6.33 31.88
N LYS A 378 12.05 -7.24 31.28
CA LYS A 378 13.41 -7.55 31.76
C LYS A 378 14.29 -6.31 31.82
N PHE A 379 14.22 -5.42 30.80
CA PHE A 379 14.95 -4.15 30.84
C PHE A 379 14.31 -3.17 31.84
N ASN A 380 12.98 -3.01 31.82
CA ASN A 380 12.28 -2.13 32.74
C ASN A 380 12.61 -2.43 34.21
N ASP A 381 12.82 -3.69 34.57
CA ASP A 381 13.10 -4.12 35.92
C ASP A 381 14.60 -4.04 36.29
N SER A 382 15.45 -3.62 35.35
CA SER A 382 16.89 -3.45 35.59
C SER A 382 17.21 -2.19 36.42
N GLU A 383 18.36 -2.23 37.12
CA GLU A 383 18.89 -1.07 37.85
C GLU A 383 19.13 0.12 36.92
N LYS A 384 19.62 -0.12 35.69
CA LYS A 384 19.85 0.93 34.69
C LYS A 384 18.54 1.66 34.31
N ALA A 385 17.44 0.92 34.12
CA ALA A 385 16.15 1.54 33.84
C ALA A 385 15.64 2.36 35.02
N ALA A 386 15.86 1.88 36.25
CA ALA A 386 15.51 2.60 37.47
C ALA A 386 16.34 3.87 37.65
N GLU A 387 17.66 3.80 37.40
CA GLU A 387 18.55 4.96 37.44
C GLU A 387 18.18 5.99 36.38
N PHE A 388 17.93 5.54 35.14
CA PHE A 388 17.50 6.42 34.05
C PHE A 388 16.20 7.14 34.40
N TYR A 389 15.20 6.41 34.89
CA TYR A 389 13.94 7.00 35.33
C TYR A 389 14.13 8.04 36.43
N ARG A 390 14.95 7.73 37.45
CA ARG A 390 15.26 8.67 38.52
C ARG A 390 15.90 9.94 38.00
N LYS A 391 16.92 9.85 37.16
CA LYS A 391 17.59 10.99 36.55
C LYS A 391 16.63 11.85 35.74
N VAL A 392 15.79 11.23 34.89
CA VAL A 392 14.82 11.99 34.10
C VAL A 392 13.83 12.75 34.99
N ARG A 393 13.38 12.13 36.06
CA ARG A 393 12.47 12.76 37.01
C ARG A 393 13.11 13.91 37.79
N GLU A 394 14.35 13.79 38.20
CA GLU A 394 15.01 14.71 39.09
C GLU A 394 15.82 15.80 38.38
N GLU A 395 16.45 15.47 37.26
CA GLU A 395 17.37 16.36 36.54
C GLU A 395 16.80 16.92 35.22
N TYR A 396 15.82 16.20 34.63
CA TYR A 396 15.23 16.55 33.32
C TYR A 396 13.71 16.75 33.42
N THR A 397 13.27 17.52 34.41
CA THR A 397 11.86 17.73 34.75
C THR A 397 11.01 18.14 33.55
N SER A 398 11.53 18.99 32.65
CA SER A 398 10.83 19.42 31.45
C SER A 398 10.51 18.31 30.43
N ILE A 399 11.27 17.22 30.44
CA ILE A 399 10.96 16.00 29.65
C ILE A 399 9.95 15.17 30.43
N TYR A 400 10.17 15.01 31.71
CA TYR A 400 9.29 14.25 32.60
C TYR A 400 7.87 14.84 32.63
N ASP A 401 7.74 16.15 32.76
CA ASP A 401 6.45 16.85 32.83
C ASP A 401 5.64 16.67 31.54
N VAL A 402 6.27 16.69 30.37
CA VAL A 402 5.61 16.42 29.07
C VAL A 402 5.08 14.99 29.02
N LEU A 403 5.80 14.03 29.64
CA LEU A 403 5.42 12.61 29.62
C LEU A 403 4.34 12.26 30.65
N VAL A 404 4.20 13.06 31.70
CA VAL A 404 3.41 12.74 32.90
C VAL A 404 2.18 13.63 33.05
N THR A 405 1.99 14.65 32.21
CA THR A 405 0.78 15.46 32.21
C THR A 405 -0.46 14.62 31.91
N GLU A 406 -1.53 14.76 32.69
CA GLU A 406 -2.79 13.98 32.55
C GLU A 406 -3.33 13.93 31.13
N GLY A 407 -3.12 14.99 30.34
CA GLY A 407 -3.51 15.04 28.93
C GLY A 407 -2.72 14.09 28.02
N PHE A 408 -1.47 13.77 28.39
CA PHE A 408 -0.62 12.89 27.60
C PHE A 408 -1.05 11.43 27.73
N GLU A 409 -1.33 10.94 28.94
CA GLU A 409 -1.80 9.58 29.17
C GLU A 409 -3.09 9.29 28.40
N LYS A 410 -4.10 10.16 28.48
CA LYS A 410 -5.35 10.04 27.70
C LYS A 410 -5.11 10.14 26.20
N LYS A 411 -4.31 11.11 25.73
CA LYS A 411 -4.02 11.32 24.32
C LYS A 411 -3.27 10.13 23.73
N TYR A 412 -2.42 9.48 24.48
CA TYR A 412 -1.60 8.35 24.02
C TYR A 412 -2.39 7.04 23.95
N PHE A 413 -3.31 6.79 24.89
CA PHE A 413 -4.13 5.55 24.89
C PHE A 413 -5.27 5.59 23.87
N PHE A 414 -5.79 6.78 23.58
CA PHE A 414 -6.92 6.96 22.67
C PHE A 414 -6.51 7.52 21.30
N SER A 415 -5.22 7.84 21.11
CA SER A 415 -4.75 8.28 19.81
C SER A 415 -4.48 7.05 18.92
N THR A 416 -4.80 7.21 17.65
CA THR A 416 -4.40 6.29 16.58
C THR A 416 -2.88 6.25 16.39
N ASP A 417 -2.13 7.15 17.06
CA ASP A 417 -0.66 7.26 17.03
C ASP A 417 0.03 6.26 17.98
N LYS A 418 -0.51 5.04 18.08
CA LYS A 418 0.13 3.98 18.85
C LYS A 418 1.41 3.57 18.18
N ASN A 419 2.53 3.86 18.83
CA ASN A 419 3.84 3.41 18.43
C ASN A 419 4.07 1.95 18.88
N THR A 420 4.94 1.26 18.18
CA THR A 420 5.18 -0.18 18.38
C THR A 420 5.51 -0.57 19.83
N PHE A 421 6.16 0.29 20.59
CA PHE A 421 6.59 -0.01 21.95
C PHE A 421 5.55 0.34 23.01
N ILE A 422 4.65 1.26 22.71
CA ILE A 422 3.51 1.57 23.62
C ILE A 422 2.47 0.46 23.62
N ASP A 423 2.34 -0.26 22.51
CA ASP A 423 1.49 -1.45 22.46
C ASP A 423 1.93 -2.54 23.49
N LEU A 424 3.17 -2.46 24.01
CA LEU A 424 3.65 -3.34 25.08
C LEU A 424 3.21 -2.91 26.48
N LEU A 425 2.60 -1.73 26.62
CA LEU A 425 2.04 -1.26 27.89
C LEU A 425 0.64 -1.84 28.04
N GLU A 426 0.46 -2.70 29.02
CA GLU A 426 -0.84 -3.21 29.43
C GLU A 426 -1.67 -2.09 30.08
N SER A 427 -2.97 -2.33 30.31
CA SER A 427 -3.92 -1.35 30.87
C SER A 427 -3.50 -0.72 32.22
N HIS A 428 -2.53 -1.31 32.90
CA HIS A 428 -1.95 -0.82 34.16
C HIS A 428 -0.45 -0.63 33.98
N PHE A 429 -0.04 0.57 33.55
CA PHE A 429 1.37 0.92 33.39
C PHE A 429 1.81 1.96 34.42
N ASP A 430 3.06 1.85 34.83
CA ASP A 430 3.71 2.87 35.63
C ASP A 430 4.44 3.90 34.74
N LYS A 431 4.76 5.04 35.33
CA LYS A 431 5.44 6.14 34.65
C LYS A 431 6.82 5.76 34.13
N LYS A 432 7.49 4.79 34.75
CA LYS A 432 8.79 4.27 34.31
C LYS A 432 8.64 3.48 33.00
N LYS A 433 7.66 2.58 32.92
CA LYS A 433 7.35 1.84 31.68
C LYS A 433 7.03 2.78 30.53
N LEU A 434 6.21 3.81 30.80
CA LEU A 434 5.86 4.83 29.80
C LEU A 434 7.10 5.58 29.30
N LEU A 435 8.00 5.98 30.20
CA LEU A 435 9.24 6.65 29.83
C LEU A 435 10.12 5.78 28.93
N ILE A 436 10.28 4.50 29.28
CA ILE A 436 11.08 3.55 28.51
C ILE A 436 10.47 3.30 27.12
N ALA A 437 9.17 3.06 27.05
CA ALA A 437 8.46 2.91 25.78
C ALA A 437 8.65 4.15 24.90
N LYS A 438 8.51 5.35 25.47
CA LYS A 438 8.71 6.62 24.76
C LYS A 438 10.16 6.82 24.31
N ALA A 439 11.11 6.37 25.09
CA ALA A 439 12.53 6.42 24.68
C ALA A 439 12.79 5.50 23.47
N LEU A 440 12.26 4.29 23.47
CA LEU A 440 12.35 3.37 22.34
C LEU A 440 11.66 3.91 21.10
N ASP A 441 10.45 4.48 21.23
CA ASP A 441 9.72 5.12 20.16
C ASP A 441 10.49 6.30 19.57
N SER A 442 11.14 7.11 20.42
CA SER A 442 11.94 8.24 19.98
C SER A 442 13.16 7.81 19.15
N ILE A 443 13.80 6.69 19.51
CA ILE A 443 14.88 6.11 18.70
C ILE A 443 14.34 5.65 17.34
N SER A 444 13.18 4.99 17.32
CA SER A 444 12.53 4.54 16.06
C SER A 444 12.16 5.73 15.17
N GLU A 445 11.54 6.77 15.74
CA GLU A 445 11.17 8.00 15.04
C GLU A 445 12.39 8.65 14.36
N LEU A 446 13.51 8.83 15.07
CA LEU A 446 14.70 9.45 14.50
C LEU A 446 15.40 8.55 13.46
N SER A 447 15.24 7.24 13.54
CA SER A 447 15.68 6.33 12.48
C SER A 447 14.89 6.56 11.18
N ASP A 448 13.56 6.72 11.29
CA ASP A 448 12.70 7.03 10.14
C ASP A 448 13.01 8.39 9.54
N VAL A 449 13.24 9.40 10.38
CA VAL A 449 13.67 10.72 9.95
C VAL A 449 14.99 10.64 9.17
N LYS A 450 15.97 9.90 9.66
CA LYS A 450 17.27 9.74 8.97
C LYS A 450 17.09 9.12 7.59
N GLN A 451 16.31 8.06 7.49
CA GLN A 451 16.02 7.39 6.22
C GLN A 451 15.30 8.32 5.25
N PHE A 452 14.28 9.05 5.74
CA PHE A 452 13.54 10.02 4.94
C PHE A 452 14.44 11.14 4.41
N GLN A 453 15.25 11.76 5.28
CA GLN A 453 16.17 12.84 4.89
C GLN A 453 17.24 12.36 3.89
N GLU A 454 17.67 11.12 3.98
CA GLU A 454 18.56 10.51 2.98
C GLU A 454 17.87 10.37 1.62
N SER A 455 16.61 9.92 1.59
CA SER A 455 15.84 9.87 0.34
C SER A 455 15.64 11.26 -0.27
N ILE A 456 15.38 12.28 0.55
CA ILE A 456 15.27 13.68 0.08
C ILE A 456 16.60 14.18 -0.50
N ARG A 457 17.72 13.90 0.13
CA ARG A 457 19.05 14.28 -0.39
C ARG A 457 19.31 13.64 -1.75
N ASN A 458 19.09 12.33 -1.87
CA ASN A 458 19.26 11.60 -3.14
C ASN A 458 18.32 12.12 -4.23
N PHE A 459 17.08 12.46 -3.87
CA PHE A 459 16.14 13.13 -4.77
C PHE A 459 16.70 14.45 -5.28
N LEU A 460 17.21 15.31 -4.39
CA LEU A 460 17.77 16.61 -4.76
C LEU A 460 18.99 16.49 -5.66
N GLU A 461 19.87 15.51 -5.44
CA GLU A 461 21.02 15.23 -6.30
C GLU A 461 20.59 14.87 -7.73
N ILE A 462 19.55 14.04 -7.88
CA ILE A 462 19.00 13.67 -9.18
C ILE A 462 18.39 14.89 -9.88
N ILE A 463 17.59 15.69 -9.17
CA ILE A 463 16.93 16.88 -9.71
C ILE A 463 17.96 17.95 -10.11
N ASP A 464 18.98 18.20 -9.27
CA ASP A 464 20.05 19.15 -9.58
C ASP A 464 20.81 18.77 -10.85
N ASN A 465 21.11 17.47 -11.00
CA ASN A 465 21.74 16.96 -12.23
C ASN A 465 20.87 17.14 -13.46
N SER A 466 19.55 16.91 -13.35
CA SER A 466 18.61 17.13 -14.45
C SER A 466 18.52 18.60 -14.84
N ILE A 467 18.43 19.51 -13.86
CA ILE A 467 18.43 20.96 -14.08
C ILE A 467 19.71 21.41 -14.78
N LYS A 468 20.87 21.01 -14.32
CA LYS A 468 22.19 21.37 -14.91
C LYS A 468 22.34 20.89 -16.36
N ASN A 469 21.73 19.78 -16.71
CA ASN A 469 21.74 19.21 -18.05
C ASN A 469 20.58 19.71 -18.93
N ASN A 470 19.70 20.57 -18.42
CA ASN A 470 18.49 21.05 -19.09
C ASN A 470 17.61 19.88 -19.60
N ARG A 471 17.20 19.00 -18.68
CA ARG A 471 16.45 17.79 -18.97
C ARG A 471 15.03 17.85 -18.41
N ASN A 472 14.15 17.05 -19.01
CA ASN A 472 12.75 16.98 -18.62
C ASN A 472 12.57 16.18 -17.34
N ILE A 473 11.56 16.57 -16.57
CA ILE A 473 11.11 15.85 -15.36
C ILE A 473 9.63 15.51 -15.60
N TYR A 474 9.35 14.22 -15.73
CA TYR A 474 7.99 13.72 -15.92
C TYR A 474 7.44 13.19 -14.60
N THR A 475 6.18 13.48 -14.28
CA THR A 475 5.45 12.79 -13.22
C THR A 475 4.40 11.89 -13.83
N ILE A 476 4.47 10.58 -13.57
CA ILE A 476 3.57 9.59 -14.17
C ILE A 476 2.70 8.98 -13.07
N ALA A 477 1.38 9.06 -13.26
CA ALA A 477 0.43 8.58 -12.27
C ALA A 477 -0.96 8.35 -12.88
N CYS A 478 -1.84 7.68 -12.14
CA CYS A 478 -3.24 7.45 -12.48
C CYS A 478 -4.16 8.02 -11.39
N GLY A 479 -5.40 8.38 -11.76
CA GLY A 479 -6.46 8.77 -10.83
C GLY A 479 -6.04 9.91 -9.89
N THR A 480 -6.29 9.73 -8.60
CA THR A 480 -5.95 10.67 -7.53
C THR A 480 -4.49 11.10 -7.55
N SER A 481 -3.55 10.16 -7.75
CA SER A 481 -2.12 10.48 -7.83
C SER A 481 -1.76 11.34 -9.05
N PHE A 482 -2.47 11.18 -10.17
CA PHE A 482 -2.31 12.06 -11.33
C PHE A 482 -2.82 13.48 -11.03
N HIS A 483 -3.93 13.59 -10.32
CA HIS A 483 -4.45 14.89 -9.90
C HIS A 483 -3.51 15.58 -8.91
N ALA A 484 -2.92 14.85 -7.98
CA ALA A 484 -1.86 15.35 -7.10
C ALA A 484 -0.63 15.83 -7.89
N SER A 485 -0.23 15.08 -8.95
CA SER A 485 0.86 15.48 -9.84
C SER A 485 0.58 16.79 -10.59
N LYS A 486 -0.68 17.05 -10.94
CA LYS A 486 -1.09 18.35 -11.52
C LYS A 486 -0.98 19.50 -10.53
N VAL A 487 -1.29 19.27 -9.26
CA VAL A 487 -1.06 20.25 -8.18
C VAL A 487 0.44 20.45 -7.97
N ALA A 488 1.22 19.37 -8.02
CA ALA A 488 2.67 19.45 -7.93
C ALA A 488 3.29 20.35 -9.00
N ALA A 489 2.81 20.27 -10.25
CA ALA A 489 3.30 21.13 -11.31
C ALA A 489 3.12 22.62 -10.98
N LEU A 490 2.01 23.00 -10.36
CA LEU A 490 1.81 24.37 -9.87
C LEU A 490 2.86 24.73 -8.81
N PHE A 491 3.07 23.87 -7.81
CA PHE A 491 4.05 24.14 -6.75
C PHE A 491 5.48 24.26 -7.26
N PHE A 492 5.89 23.34 -8.12
CA PHE A 492 7.24 23.36 -8.69
C PHE A 492 7.46 24.61 -9.54
N ASN A 493 6.45 25.04 -10.31
CA ASN A 493 6.52 26.28 -11.08
C ASN A 493 6.59 27.52 -10.15
N GLU A 494 5.63 27.69 -9.23
CA GLU A 494 5.52 28.93 -8.44
C GLU A 494 6.58 29.04 -7.32
N ILE A 495 7.04 27.91 -6.75
CA ILE A 495 7.97 27.90 -5.62
C ILE A 495 9.42 27.77 -6.09
N ALA A 496 9.65 26.83 -6.99
CA ALA A 496 10.99 26.46 -7.41
C ALA A 496 11.38 27.00 -8.79
N ASN A 497 10.45 27.65 -9.51
CA ASN A 497 10.63 28.03 -10.91
C ASN A 497 11.19 26.86 -11.74
N LEU A 498 10.53 25.71 -11.61
CA LEU A 498 10.91 24.46 -12.28
C LEU A 498 9.69 23.84 -12.95
N GLU A 499 9.82 23.50 -14.21
CA GLU A 499 8.81 22.78 -14.95
C GLU A 499 8.86 21.29 -14.61
N ILE A 500 7.71 20.69 -14.33
CA ILE A 500 7.51 19.24 -14.34
C ILE A 500 6.30 18.92 -15.23
N ILE A 501 6.31 17.75 -15.86
CA ILE A 501 5.31 17.37 -16.87
C ILE A 501 4.44 16.24 -16.31
N PRO A 502 3.23 16.53 -15.79
CA PRO A 502 2.31 15.49 -15.34
C PRO A 502 1.70 14.73 -16.52
N CYS A 503 1.89 13.42 -16.53
CA CYS A 503 1.42 12.53 -17.61
C CYS A 503 0.56 11.38 -17.05
N LEU A 504 -0.50 11.02 -17.77
CA LEU A 504 -1.09 9.70 -17.68
C LEU A 504 -0.17 8.68 -18.38
N PRO A 505 -0.20 7.38 -18.00
CA PRO A 505 0.61 6.35 -18.64
C PRO A 505 0.46 6.29 -20.17
N GLY A 506 -0.78 6.39 -20.66
CA GLY A 506 -1.06 6.42 -22.11
C GLY A 506 -0.48 7.65 -22.81
N ASP A 507 -0.62 8.83 -22.21
CA ASP A 507 -0.07 10.08 -22.75
C ASP A 507 1.45 10.02 -22.79
N PHE A 508 2.09 9.51 -21.74
CA PHE A 508 3.54 9.34 -21.69
C PHE A 508 4.05 8.45 -22.82
N ARG A 509 3.43 7.27 -23.00
CA ARG A 509 3.79 6.34 -24.08
C ARG A 509 3.58 6.96 -25.47
N GLY A 510 2.46 7.67 -25.66
CA GLY A 510 2.10 8.24 -26.96
C GLY A 510 2.88 9.49 -27.35
N GLN A 511 3.18 10.36 -26.38
CA GLN A 511 3.70 11.71 -26.65
C GLN A 511 5.17 11.89 -26.30
N TYR A 512 5.71 11.13 -25.30
CA TYR A 512 7.02 11.43 -24.71
C TYR A 512 8.03 10.27 -24.80
N SER A 513 7.60 9.01 -24.79
CA SER A 513 8.50 7.86 -24.63
C SER A 513 9.60 7.76 -25.70
N LYS A 514 9.34 8.23 -26.93
CA LYS A 514 10.32 8.23 -28.04
C LYS A 514 11.26 9.43 -28.03
N SER A 515 10.97 10.47 -27.25
CA SER A 515 11.77 11.70 -27.16
C SER A 515 12.64 11.76 -25.89
N LEU A 516 12.63 10.71 -25.08
CA LEU A 516 13.44 10.60 -23.87
C LEU A 516 14.93 10.71 -24.17
N LYS A 517 15.66 11.30 -23.24
CA LYS A 517 17.10 11.53 -23.31
C LYS A 517 17.79 11.13 -22.02
N ASP A 518 19.09 10.85 -22.09
CA ASP A 518 19.91 10.65 -20.90
C ASP A 518 19.78 11.82 -19.92
N ASN A 519 19.66 11.50 -18.63
CA ASN A 519 19.44 12.41 -17.51
C ASN A 519 18.02 13.02 -17.42
N ASP A 520 17.07 12.63 -18.28
CA ASP A 520 15.66 12.86 -17.97
C ASP A 520 15.29 12.14 -16.67
N VAL A 521 14.27 12.65 -15.97
CA VAL A 521 13.80 12.09 -14.69
C VAL A 521 12.35 11.68 -14.83
N ILE A 522 12.03 10.50 -14.31
CA ILE A 522 10.65 10.01 -14.18
C ILE A 522 10.32 9.86 -12.71
N ILE A 523 9.26 10.53 -12.27
CA ILE A 523 8.70 10.42 -10.92
C ILE A 523 7.40 9.63 -11.02
N GLY A 524 7.40 8.37 -10.59
CA GLY A 524 6.20 7.55 -10.48
C GLY A 524 5.48 7.83 -9.16
N VAL A 525 4.18 8.13 -9.21
CA VAL A 525 3.38 8.42 -8.02
C VAL A 525 2.28 7.39 -7.88
N SER A 526 2.26 6.67 -6.76
CA SER A 526 1.31 5.58 -6.54
C SER A 526 1.06 5.36 -5.06
N GLN A 527 -0.21 5.30 -4.63
CA GLN A 527 -0.55 4.95 -3.25
C GLN A 527 -0.10 3.52 -2.93
N SER A 528 -0.45 2.54 -3.74
CA SER A 528 -0.11 1.13 -3.52
C SER A 528 1.34 0.79 -3.86
N GLY A 529 1.95 1.53 -4.80
CA GLY A 529 3.24 1.17 -5.40
C GLY A 529 3.20 -0.06 -6.32
N GLU A 530 2.00 -0.56 -6.62
CA GLU A 530 1.76 -1.75 -7.47
C GLU A 530 0.95 -1.41 -8.73
N THR A 531 0.89 -0.13 -9.12
CA THR A 531 0.18 0.30 -10.33
C THR A 531 0.86 -0.27 -11.56
N LYS A 532 0.19 -1.21 -12.23
CA LYS A 532 0.77 -1.99 -13.32
C LYS A 532 1.26 -1.11 -14.47
N ASP A 533 0.47 -0.12 -14.91
CA ASP A 533 0.85 0.76 -16.00
C ASP A 533 2.15 1.54 -15.71
N LEU A 534 2.39 1.89 -14.43
CA LEU A 534 3.64 2.51 -14.02
C LEU A 534 4.80 1.51 -14.05
N ILE A 535 4.58 0.30 -13.53
CA ILE A 535 5.58 -0.78 -13.54
C ILE A 535 6.00 -1.08 -14.99
N ASP A 536 5.04 -1.18 -15.90
CA ASP A 536 5.30 -1.46 -17.31
C ASP A 536 6.10 -0.32 -17.96
N ILE A 537 5.79 0.96 -17.65
CA ILE A 537 6.59 2.10 -18.15
C ILE A 537 8.01 2.07 -17.61
N PHE A 538 8.17 1.77 -16.30
CA PHE A 538 9.51 1.66 -15.71
C PHE A 538 10.33 0.54 -16.35
N ASN A 539 9.69 -0.60 -16.70
CA ASN A 539 10.33 -1.66 -17.46
C ASN A 539 10.71 -1.19 -18.87
N ASP A 540 9.78 -0.55 -19.61
CA ASP A 540 10.04 -0.02 -20.95
C ASP A 540 11.23 0.96 -20.95
N VAL A 541 11.35 1.79 -19.92
CA VAL A 541 12.45 2.76 -19.75
C VAL A 541 13.77 2.05 -19.43
N GLU A 542 13.76 1.03 -18.56
CA GLU A 542 14.95 0.20 -18.29
C GLU A 542 15.45 -0.49 -19.56
N ASP A 543 14.54 -1.04 -20.34
CA ASP A 543 14.85 -1.76 -21.59
C ASP A 543 15.34 -0.83 -22.71
N SER A 544 15.04 0.47 -22.62
CA SER A 544 15.51 1.46 -23.61
C SER A 544 17.03 1.67 -23.59
N GLY A 545 17.71 1.30 -22.51
CA GLY A 545 19.15 1.49 -22.31
C GLY A 545 19.57 2.95 -22.04
N LEU A 546 18.62 3.89 -21.97
CA LEU A 546 18.90 5.29 -21.62
C LEU A 546 19.23 5.44 -20.12
N LYS A 547 20.07 6.43 -19.81
CA LYS A 547 20.44 6.76 -18.42
C LYS A 547 19.40 7.67 -17.77
N ILE A 548 18.19 7.16 -17.59
CA ILE A 548 17.06 7.88 -16.98
C ILE A 548 17.01 7.51 -15.49
N LYS A 549 16.77 8.51 -14.65
CA LYS A 549 16.60 8.32 -13.21
C LYS A 549 15.14 8.17 -12.86
N MET A 550 14.82 7.13 -12.11
CA MET A 550 13.47 6.78 -11.70
C MET A 550 13.27 7.00 -10.20
N ILE A 551 12.36 7.89 -9.86
CA ILE A 551 11.97 8.23 -8.49
C ILE A 551 10.57 7.70 -8.25
N VAL A 552 10.28 7.21 -7.06
CA VAL A 552 8.93 6.74 -6.69
C VAL A 552 8.46 7.44 -5.42
N LEU A 553 7.26 7.99 -5.47
CA LEU A 553 6.52 8.44 -4.29
C LEU A 553 5.42 7.40 -4.02
N ALA A 554 5.56 6.62 -2.94
CA ALA A 554 4.60 5.57 -2.62
C ALA A 554 4.29 5.49 -1.12
N ASN A 555 3.08 5.03 -0.79
CA ASN A 555 2.73 4.75 0.60
C ASN A 555 3.26 3.38 1.05
N ASN A 556 3.14 2.37 0.19
CA ASN A 556 3.68 1.05 0.45
C ASN A 556 5.12 0.94 -0.08
N MET A 557 6.08 1.11 0.81
CA MET A 557 7.51 1.00 0.47
C MET A 557 7.97 -0.44 0.21
N ASN A 558 7.15 -1.44 0.55
CA ASN A 558 7.39 -2.85 0.25
C ASN A 558 6.81 -3.28 -1.11
N SER A 559 6.42 -2.32 -1.93
CA SER A 559 5.86 -2.52 -3.26
C SER A 559 6.92 -2.71 -4.34
N THR A 560 6.50 -3.20 -5.50
CA THR A 560 7.35 -3.40 -6.68
C THR A 560 8.01 -2.09 -7.12
N LEU A 561 7.24 -0.99 -7.25
CA LEU A 561 7.79 0.31 -7.62
C LEU A 561 8.80 0.82 -6.58
N GLY A 562 8.45 0.71 -5.29
CA GLY A 562 9.28 1.24 -4.21
C GLY A 562 10.61 0.50 -4.03
N GLN A 563 10.61 -0.82 -4.16
CA GLN A 563 11.79 -1.64 -3.85
C GLN A 563 12.64 -2.04 -5.06
N GLU A 564 12.01 -2.18 -6.23
CA GLU A 564 12.65 -2.87 -7.34
C GLU A 564 12.92 -1.96 -8.54
N LYS A 565 12.11 -0.90 -8.69
CA LYS A 565 12.06 -0.12 -9.92
C LYS A 565 12.58 1.30 -9.80
N SER A 566 12.91 1.75 -8.61
CA SER A 566 13.34 3.12 -8.38
C SER A 566 14.80 3.25 -7.99
N ASP A 567 15.45 4.34 -8.44
CA ASP A 567 16.73 4.79 -7.92
C ASP A 567 16.56 5.43 -6.53
N VAL A 568 15.42 6.11 -6.32
CA VAL A 568 15.04 6.74 -5.04
C VAL A 568 13.57 6.54 -4.78
N SER A 569 13.24 6.10 -3.56
CA SER A 569 11.86 5.97 -3.09
C SER A 569 11.62 6.91 -1.90
N ILE A 570 10.51 7.65 -1.94
CA ILE A 570 10.10 8.56 -0.88
C ILE A 570 8.71 8.15 -0.40
N PRO A 571 8.56 7.80 0.89
CA PRO A 571 7.27 7.40 1.44
C PRO A 571 6.35 8.61 1.65
N ILE A 572 5.05 8.45 1.35
CA ILE A 572 4.03 9.47 1.55
C ILE A 572 3.37 9.41 2.95
N PHE A 573 3.58 8.36 3.71
CA PHE A 573 3.16 8.19 5.11
C PHE A 573 1.67 8.46 5.40
N CYS A 574 0.77 8.15 4.47
CA CYS A 574 -0.67 8.32 4.71
C CYS A 574 -1.32 7.13 5.46
N GLY A 575 -0.56 6.07 5.75
CA GLY A 575 -1.11 4.84 6.36
C GLY A 575 -1.98 4.04 5.39
N PRO A 576 -2.60 2.94 5.85
CA PRO A 576 -3.53 2.16 5.04
C PRO A 576 -4.75 3.01 4.65
N GLU A 577 -5.22 2.82 3.43
CA GLU A 577 -6.40 3.47 2.87
C GLU A 577 -7.31 2.39 2.32
N ILE A 578 -8.47 2.21 2.94
CA ILE A 578 -9.41 1.12 2.69
C ILE A 578 -10.59 1.57 1.84
N ALA A 579 -11.02 2.82 2.01
CA ALA A 579 -12.05 3.41 1.18
C ALA A 579 -11.62 3.41 -0.29
N VAL A 580 -12.56 3.10 -1.19
CA VAL A 580 -12.31 3.19 -2.65
C VAL A 580 -11.92 4.62 -3.05
N PRO A 581 -12.61 5.66 -2.56
CA PRO A 581 -12.21 7.03 -2.83
C PRO A 581 -11.01 7.41 -1.95
N ALA A 582 -9.85 7.55 -2.55
CA ALA A 582 -8.64 8.02 -1.88
C ALA A 582 -8.81 9.43 -1.29
N THR A 583 -8.34 9.65 -0.08
CA THR A 583 -8.41 10.92 0.67
C THR A 583 -7.04 11.28 1.26
N LYS A 584 -6.59 10.54 2.27
CA LYS A 584 -5.29 10.76 2.94
C LYS A 584 -4.10 10.74 1.98
N SER A 585 -4.13 9.84 1.01
CA SER A 585 -3.03 9.75 0.03
C SER A 585 -2.95 10.99 -0.85
N PHE A 586 -4.07 11.61 -1.23
CA PHE A 586 -4.07 12.87 -1.96
C PHE A 586 -3.44 13.99 -1.15
N ILE A 587 -3.91 14.20 0.08
CA ILE A 587 -3.41 15.26 0.97
C ILE A 587 -1.93 15.08 1.27
N ASN A 588 -1.49 13.85 1.61
CA ASN A 588 -0.09 13.61 1.90
C ASN A 588 0.81 13.72 0.64
N GLN A 589 0.32 13.33 -0.54
CA GLN A 589 1.06 13.53 -1.80
C GLN A 589 1.26 15.02 -2.10
N ILE A 590 0.22 15.83 -2.04
CA ILE A 590 0.36 17.28 -2.29
C ILE A 590 1.22 17.97 -1.22
N THR A 591 1.11 17.57 0.05
CA THR A 591 1.96 18.07 1.14
C THR A 591 3.42 17.73 0.91
N LEU A 592 3.72 16.49 0.49
CA LEU A 592 5.08 16.07 0.14
C LEU A 592 5.60 16.84 -1.08
N PHE A 593 4.81 16.99 -2.14
CA PHE A 593 5.21 17.76 -3.32
C PHE A 593 5.49 19.23 -2.98
N TYR A 594 4.68 19.82 -2.11
CA TYR A 594 4.94 21.18 -1.62
C TYR A 594 6.29 21.27 -0.91
N TYR A 595 6.59 20.32 -0.02
CA TYR A 595 7.89 20.24 0.65
C TYR A 595 9.05 20.04 -0.34
N LEU A 596 8.90 19.15 -1.32
CA LEU A 596 9.91 18.92 -2.36
C LEU A 596 10.17 20.18 -3.19
N ALA A 597 9.13 20.96 -3.52
CA ALA A 597 9.27 22.23 -4.21
C ALA A 597 10.06 23.25 -3.37
N ILE A 598 9.79 23.34 -2.05
CA ILE A 598 10.57 24.17 -1.12
C ILE A 598 12.04 23.74 -1.11
N LYS A 599 12.30 22.44 -1.03
CA LYS A 599 13.68 21.89 -0.99
C LYS A 599 14.45 22.18 -2.28
N ILE A 600 13.80 22.13 -3.44
CA ILE A 600 14.42 22.51 -4.72
C ILE A 600 14.69 24.03 -4.76
N ALA A 601 13.78 24.86 -4.28
CA ALA A 601 13.98 26.29 -4.21
C ALA A 601 15.15 26.65 -3.26
N GLU A 602 15.26 25.93 -2.13
CA GLU A 602 16.39 26.04 -1.20
C GLU A 602 17.72 25.65 -1.88
N LEU A 603 17.76 24.53 -2.60
CA LEU A 603 18.91 24.10 -3.39
C LEU A 603 19.34 25.17 -4.41
N LYS A 604 18.39 25.75 -5.16
CA LYS A 604 18.65 26.82 -6.12
C LYS A 604 19.20 28.09 -5.42
N LEU A 605 18.64 28.41 -4.26
CA LEU A 605 19.13 29.55 -3.45
C LEU A 605 20.56 29.33 -2.97
N GLU A 606 20.91 28.12 -2.53
CA GLU A 606 22.29 27.77 -2.14
C GLU A 606 23.26 27.86 -3.31
N ASN A 607 22.86 27.41 -4.50
CA ASN A 607 23.67 27.55 -5.71
C ASN A 607 23.87 29.03 -6.07
N LEU A 608 22.80 29.85 -6.02
CA LEU A 608 22.90 31.30 -6.24
C LEU A 608 23.83 31.99 -5.26
N LYS A 609 23.85 31.58 -4.00
CA LYS A 609 24.80 32.08 -2.99
C LYS A 609 26.24 31.72 -3.34
N LYS A 610 26.51 30.48 -3.78
CA LYS A 610 27.84 30.01 -4.20
C LYS A 610 28.37 30.76 -5.43
N GLU A 611 27.49 31.14 -6.34
CA GLU A 611 27.79 31.88 -7.56
C GLU A 611 27.92 33.41 -7.34
N ASN A 612 27.86 33.86 -6.09
CA ASN A 612 27.86 35.28 -5.71
C ASN A 612 26.72 36.10 -6.38
N GLY A 613 25.53 35.52 -6.44
CA GLY A 613 24.37 36.22 -6.99
C GLY A 613 23.95 37.47 -6.23
N SER A 614 22.97 38.20 -6.76
CA SER A 614 22.45 39.43 -6.16
C SER A 614 22.01 39.24 -4.70
N GLN A 615 22.57 40.03 -3.80
CA GLN A 615 22.28 39.97 -2.35
C GLN A 615 20.82 40.32 -2.04
N ASP A 616 20.18 41.19 -2.82
CA ASP A 616 18.77 41.57 -2.65
C ASP A 616 17.84 40.40 -3.06
N LEU A 617 18.16 39.74 -4.16
CA LEU A 617 17.42 38.54 -4.60
C LEU A 617 17.59 37.40 -3.58
N ILE A 618 18.80 37.20 -3.06
CA ILE A 618 19.06 36.17 -2.02
C ILE A 618 18.24 36.46 -0.77
N ARG A 619 18.15 37.72 -0.31
CA ARG A 619 17.34 38.08 0.86
C ARG A 619 15.85 37.84 0.61
N GLU A 620 15.35 38.25 -0.56
CA GLU A 620 13.94 38.07 -0.92
C GLU A 620 13.56 36.59 -0.95
N LEU A 621 14.35 35.76 -1.66
CA LEU A 621 14.11 34.31 -1.74
C LEU A 621 14.21 33.63 -0.38
N SER A 622 15.21 34.00 0.45
CA SER A 622 15.33 33.48 1.82
C SER A 622 14.08 33.77 2.63
N ARG A 623 13.59 35.03 2.60
CA ARG A 623 12.37 35.41 3.33
C ARG A 623 11.13 34.63 2.84
N LYS A 624 10.99 34.45 1.52
CA LYS A 624 9.89 33.66 0.94
C LYS A 624 9.97 32.20 1.41
N LEU A 625 11.15 31.59 1.44
CA LEU A 625 11.34 30.22 1.93
C LEU A 625 10.97 30.07 3.40
N ASP A 626 11.43 31.00 4.26
CA ASP A 626 11.10 30.99 5.69
C ASP A 626 9.58 31.07 5.91
N GLN A 627 8.88 31.90 5.14
CA GLN A 627 7.42 31.97 5.20
C GLN A 627 6.75 30.64 4.80
N ARG A 628 7.25 29.97 3.75
CA ARG A 628 6.74 28.67 3.30
C ARG A 628 6.98 27.55 4.31
N TYR A 629 8.14 27.52 4.95
CA TYR A 629 8.40 26.58 6.04
C TYR A 629 7.46 26.76 7.22
N LYS A 630 7.10 28.00 7.57
CA LYS A 630 6.10 28.27 8.61
C LYS A 630 4.71 27.80 8.19
N SER A 631 4.30 28.10 6.95
CA SER A 631 2.99 27.71 6.45
C SER A 631 2.77 26.19 6.39
N ILE A 632 3.82 25.40 6.17
CA ILE A 632 3.69 23.94 6.13
C ILE A 632 3.35 23.37 7.50
N GLU A 633 3.77 24.02 8.58
CA GLU A 633 3.49 23.61 9.97
C GLU A 633 2.01 23.74 10.32
N ASP A 634 1.30 24.68 9.68
CA ASP A 634 -0.11 24.96 9.92
C ASP A 634 -1.07 24.00 9.20
N ILE A 635 -0.58 23.17 8.27
CA ILE A 635 -1.43 22.29 7.43
C ILE A 635 -2.37 21.40 8.27
N PRO A 636 -1.94 20.68 9.32
CA PRO A 636 -2.86 19.85 10.11
C PRO A 636 -3.98 20.66 10.75
N LYS A 637 -3.66 21.86 11.25
CA LYS A 637 -4.64 22.76 11.84
C LYS A 637 -5.62 23.31 10.81
N LEU A 638 -5.14 23.66 9.63
CA LEU A 638 -5.99 24.11 8.51
C LEU A 638 -6.95 23.02 8.05
N ILE A 639 -6.51 21.75 8.01
CA ILE A 639 -7.37 20.61 7.70
C ILE A 639 -8.46 20.48 8.77
N GLU A 640 -8.08 20.48 10.05
CA GLU A 640 -9.03 20.41 11.17
C GLU A 640 -10.08 21.52 11.10
N ASP A 641 -9.66 22.77 10.94
CA ASP A 641 -10.53 23.93 10.85
C ASP A 641 -11.45 23.85 9.61
N THR A 642 -10.95 23.33 8.49
CA THR A 642 -11.75 23.14 7.27
C THR A 642 -12.84 22.11 7.48
N ILE A 643 -12.51 20.95 8.02
CA ILE A 643 -13.50 19.90 8.31
C ILE A 643 -14.58 20.45 9.24
N ALA A 644 -14.19 21.17 10.29
CA ALA A 644 -15.12 21.71 11.26
C ALA A 644 -16.05 22.80 10.69
N THR A 645 -15.50 23.71 9.86
CA THR A 645 -16.25 24.90 9.39
C THR A 645 -17.03 24.67 8.09
N SER A 646 -16.66 23.66 7.29
CA SER A 646 -17.33 23.42 5.99
C SER A 646 -18.57 22.53 6.09
N ARG A 647 -18.77 21.82 7.20
CA ARG A 647 -19.81 20.78 7.33
C ARG A 647 -21.22 21.29 7.01
N GLU A 648 -21.67 22.37 7.66
CA GLU A 648 -22.99 22.95 7.42
C GLU A 648 -23.17 23.42 5.97
N GLY A 649 -22.13 24.04 5.41
CA GLY A 649 -22.14 24.49 4.02
C GLY A 649 -22.26 23.32 3.02
N ILE A 650 -21.56 22.22 3.28
CA ILE A 650 -21.61 21.00 2.47
C ILE A 650 -23.00 20.36 2.56
N GLU A 651 -23.57 20.22 3.76
CA GLU A 651 -24.92 19.69 3.97
C GLU A 651 -25.98 20.51 3.22
N TYR A 652 -25.89 21.83 3.31
CA TYR A 652 -26.78 22.74 2.58
C TYR A 652 -26.64 22.56 1.06
N ILE A 653 -25.42 22.57 0.52
CA ILE A 653 -25.19 22.42 -0.92
C ILE A 653 -25.66 21.04 -1.39
N SER A 654 -25.31 19.98 -0.66
CA SER A 654 -25.72 18.61 -0.99
C SER A 654 -27.23 18.46 -1.09
N SER A 655 -27.99 19.11 -0.16
CA SER A 655 -29.44 19.12 -0.21
C SER A 655 -30.03 19.81 -1.45
N LYS A 656 -29.27 20.62 -2.16
CA LYS A 656 -29.68 21.32 -3.40
C LYS A 656 -29.31 20.59 -4.66
N ILE A 657 -28.20 19.83 -4.63
CA ILE A 657 -27.63 19.24 -5.86
C ILE A 657 -27.76 17.71 -5.94
N TYR A 658 -28.28 17.03 -4.89
CA TYR A 658 -28.31 15.56 -4.85
C TYR A 658 -29.16 14.92 -5.97
N MET A 659 -30.11 15.65 -6.56
CA MET A 659 -30.93 15.18 -7.68
C MET A 659 -30.38 15.57 -9.07
N GLU A 660 -29.28 16.29 -9.12
CA GLU A 660 -28.77 16.80 -10.37
C GLU A 660 -27.98 15.70 -11.11
N PRO A 661 -28.26 15.50 -12.40
CA PRO A 661 -27.68 14.38 -13.14
C PRO A 661 -26.22 14.53 -13.50
N SER A 662 -25.69 15.76 -13.43
CA SER A 662 -24.32 16.07 -13.80
C SER A 662 -23.78 17.27 -13.04
N LEU A 663 -22.54 17.19 -12.59
CA LEU A 663 -21.85 18.24 -11.85
C LEU A 663 -20.54 18.64 -12.53
N HIS A 664 -20.25 19.93 -12.59
CA HIS A 664 -18.97 20.46 -13.10
C HIS A 664 -18.25 21.22 -11.98
N ILE A 665 -17.00 20.81 -11.72
CA ILE A 665 -16.13 21.49 -10.76
C ILE A 665 -15.05 22.21 -11.56
N LEU A 666 -15.02 23.54 -11.46
CA LEU A 666 -14.16 24.39 -12.28
C LEU A 666 -13.12 25.10 -11.43
N ALA A 667 -11.89 25.14 -11.91
CA ALA A 667 -10.81 25.89 -11.32
C ALA A 667 -9.92 26.54 -12.41
N THR A 668 -9.28 27.65 -12.08
CA THR A 668 -8.31 28.30 -12.97
C THR A 668 -6.90 27.73 -12.80
N LYS A 669 -6.30 27.87 -11.62
CA LYS A 669 -4.95 27.35 -11.33
C LYS A 669 -4.96 25.92 -10.76
N MET A 670 -5.97 25.61 -9.93
CA MET A 670 -6.05 24.37 -9.15
C MET A 670 -6.81 23.25 -9.87
N ILE A 671 -6.51 23.05 -11.17
CA ILE A 671 -7.20 22.05 -11.99
C ILE A 671 -7.09 20.63 -11.42
N GLY A 672 -5.98 20.29 -10.77
CA GLY A 672 -5.80 18.99 -10.11
C GLY A 672 -6.83 18.78 -8.99
N VAL A 673 -7.13 19.82 -8.20
CA VAL A 673 -8.13 19.75 -7.13
C VAL A 673 -9.55 19.65 -7.70
N ALA A 674 -9.87 20.40 -8.76
CA ALA A 674 -11.17 20.29 -9.42
C ALA A 674 -11.42 18.89 -9.99
N LYS A 675 -10.40 18.29 -10.61
CA LYS A 675 -10.46 16.91 -11.12
C LYS A 675 -10.60 15.89 -9.99
N GLU A 676 -9.91 16.10 -8.86
CA GLU A 676 -10.02 15.23 -7.70
C GLU A 676 -11.42 15.29 -7.07
N GLY A 677 -11.97 16.48 -6.87
CA GLY A 677 -13.34 16.64 -6.39
C GLY A 677 -14.38 15.95 -7.28
N ALA A 678 -14.25 16.07 -8.60
CA ALA A 678 -15.11 15.39 -9.55
C ALA A 678 -14.93 13.86 -9.47
N LEU A 679 -13.70 13.36 -9.30
CA LEU A 679 -13.42 11.95 -9.10
C LEU A 679 -14.12 11.42 -7.84
N LYS A 680 -14.02 12.15 -6.73
CA LYS A 680 -14.67 11.75 -5.45
C LYS A 680 -16.20 11.65 -5.61
N ILE A 681 -16.84 12.58 -6.29
CA ILE A 681 -18.29 12.51 -6.57
C ILE A 681 -18.61 11.26 -7.40
N ARG A 682 -17.83 10.96 -8.44
CA ARG A 682 -18.05 9.75 -9.25
C ARG A 682 -17.90 8.47 -8.44
N GLU A 683 -16.92 8.41 -7.57
CA GLU A 683 -16.62 7.22 -6.76
C GLU A 683 -17.59 6.99 -5.60
N THR A 684 -18.13 8.06 -5.00
CA THR A 684 -18.99 7.97 -3.81
C THR A 684 -20.48 8.03 -4.12
N VAL A 685 -20.87 8.95 -5.01
CA VAL A 685 -22.28 9.21 -5.34
C VAL A 685 -22.70 8.46 -6.60
N LEU A 686 -21.75 7.93 -7.37
CA LEU A 686 -21.95 7.26 -8.66
C LEU A 686 -22.68 8.16 -9.68
N ASN A 687 -22.52 9.47 -9.55
CA ASN A 687 -23.10 10.46 -10.42
C ASN A 687 -22.06 11.00 -11.41
N HIS A 688 -22.51 11.51 -12.55
CA HIS A 688 -21.60 12.15 -13.48
C HIS A 688 -21.04 13.44 -12.88
N ALA A 689 -19.73 13.54 -12.84
CA ALA A 689 -19.02 14.75 -12.42
C ALA A 689 -17.76 14.94 -13.25
N GLU A 690 -17.47 16.17 -13.64
CA GLU A 690 -16.30 16.54 -14.43
C GLU A 690 -15.55 17.72 -13.80
N GLY A 691 -14.22 17.56 -13.70
CA GLY A 691 -13.31 18.62 -13.26
C GLY A 691 -12.67 19.29 -14.45
N GLY A 692 -12.88 20.59 -14.62
CA GLY A 692 -12.44 21.36 -15.78
C GLY A 692 -11.67 22.63 -15.44
N GLU A 693 -10.92 23.13 -16.42
CA GLU A 693 -10.33 24.46 -16.37
C GLU A 693 -11.43 25.50 -16.71
N ALA A 694 -11.51 26.59 -15.91
CA ALA A 694 -12.63 27.53 -15.97
C ALA A 694 -12.66 28.37 -17.25
N SER A 695 -11.52 28.68 -17.86
CA SER A 695 -11.48 29.39 -19.14
C SER A 695 -11.84 28.46 -20.30
N GLU A 696 -11.35 27.23 -20.31
CA GLU A 696 -11.71 26.23 -21.32
C GLU A 696 -13.22 25.91 -21.31
N PHE A 697 -13.81 25.88 -20.12
CA PHE A 697 -15.25 25.66 -19.98
C PHE A 697 -16.10 26.66 -20.78
N LYS A 698 -15.61 27.89 -21.00
CA LYS A 698 -16.29 28.94 -21.80
C LYS A 698 -16.24 28.65 -23.32
N HIS A 699 -15.32 27.82 -23.77
CA HIS A 699 -15.05 27.59 -25.19
C HIS A 699 -15.66 26.28 -25.72
N GLY A 700 -16.87 25.96 -25.28
CA GLY A 700 -17.62 24.80 -25.76
C GLY A 700 -18.40 24.10 -24.65
N PRO A 701 -17.76 23.60 -23.59
CA PRO A 701 -18.44 22.86 -22.53
C PRO A 701 -19.64 23.59 -21.90
N ASN A 702 -19.65 24.93 -21.86
CA ASN A 702 -20.77 25.71 -21.36
C ASN A 702 -22.09 25.53 -22.14
N THR A 703 -22.06 24.95 -23.33
CA THR A 703 -23.25 24.63 -24.14
C THR A 703 -24.14 23.57 -23.49
N ILE A 704 -23.59 22.75 -22.57
CA ILE A 704 -24.32 21.75 -21.81
C ILE A 704 -25.08 22.35 -20.61
N LEU A 705 -24.89 23.64 -20.29
CA LEU A 705 -25.61 24.35 -19.26
C LEU A 705 -27.05 24.56 -19.70
N GLY A 706 -27.95 23.69 -19.31
CA GLY A 706 -29.37 23.71 -19.69
C GLY A 706 -30.22 22.82 -18.81
N LYS A 707 -31.32 22.29 -19.34
CA LYS A 707 -32.29 21.49 -18.58
C LYS A 707 -31.72 20.20 -17.97
N ASN A 708 -30.59 19.71 -18.45
CA ASN A 708 -29.98 18.45 -18.02
C ASN A 708 -28.64 18.65 -17.33
N THR A 709 -28.21 19.88 -17.06
CA THR A 709 -26.89 20.15 -16.53
C THR A 709 -27.00 21.21 -15.45
N VAL A 710 -26.52 20.93 -14.33
CA VAL A 710 -26.50 21.86 -13.23
C VAL A 710 -25.09 22.10 -12.77
N PHE A 711 -24.88 23.27 -12.65
CA PHE A 711 -24.11 24.21 -11.92
C PHE A 711 -22.73 24.49 -12.42
N GLY A 712 -22.65 25.61 -13.12
CA GLY A 712 -21.63 26.55 -12.73
C GLY A 712 -21.99 27.09 -11.35
N PHE A 713 -21.24 26.80 -10.31
CA PHE A 713 -21.45 27.41 -9.01
C PHE A 713 -21.34 28.93 -9.14
N LYS A 714 -22.47 29.65 -9.12
CA LYS A 714 -22.47 31.12 -9.08
C LYS A 714 -21.75 31.67 -7.83
N ASN A 715 -21.42 30.80 -6.87
CA ASN A 715 -20.63 31.03 -5.68
C ASN A 715 -19.47 30.08 -5.49
N VAL A 716 -18.99 29.45 -6.56
CA VAL A 716 -17.69 28.78 -6.59
C VAL A 716 -16.58 29.66 -6.03
N ARG A 717 -16.70 31.00 -6.16
CA ARG A 717 -15.83 31.92 -5.42
C ARG A 717 -15.84 31.73 -3.90
N LYS A 718 -16.93 31.28 -3.29
CA LYS A 718 -16.97 31.03 -1.84
C LYS A 718 -16.42 29.65 -1.46
N MET A 719 -16.65 28.63 -2.24
CA MET A 719 -16.13 27.27 -2.01
C MET A 719 -14.70 27.13 -2.55
N ILE A 720 -14.38 27.71 -3.71
CA ILE A 720 -13.01 27.90 -4.20
C ILE A 720 -12.29 28.93 -3.30
N ARG A 721 -12.95 29.93 -2.77
CA ARG A 721 -12.38 30.83 -1.79
C ARG A 721 -12.12 30.16 -0.46
N TYR A 722 -12.96 29.24 0.00
CA TYR A 722 -12.67 28.38 1.16
C TYR A 722 -11.57 27.37 0.86
N PHE A 723 -11.60 26.68 -0.27
CA PHE A 723 -10.55 25.79 -0.71
C PHE A 723 -9.28 26.57 -1.11
N ASN A 724 -9.41 27.72 -1.78
CA ASN A 724 -8.29 28.62 -2.06
C ASN A 724 -7.89 29.43 -0.83
N GLU A 725 -8.78 29.79 0.11
CA GLU A 725 -8.37 30.38 1.38
C GLU A 725 -7.66 29.40 2.30
N ILE A 726 -7.94 28.11 2.19
CA ILE A 726 -7.21 27.07 2.87
C ILE A 726 -5.89 26.81 2.15
N LEU A 727 -5.92 26.69 0.86
CA LEU A 727 -4.72 26.57 0.03
C LEU A 727 -4.02 27.94 -0.11
N GLU A 728 -4.72 29.06 -0.22
CA GLU A 728 -4.13 30.40 -0.23
C GLU A 728 -3.65 30.84 1.15
N LYS A 729 -4.27 30.46 2.26
CA LYS A 729 -3.67 30.62 3.59
C LYS A 729 -2.55 29.62 3.87
N ALA A 730 -2.66 28.38 3.39
CA ALA A 730 -1.53 27.44 3.38
C ALA A 730 -0.48 27.82 2.33
N PHE A 731 -0.89 28.48 1.25
CA PHE A 731 -0.06 28.83 0.11
C PHE A 731 -0.11 30.35 -0.21
N ASP A 732 -0.66 31.17 0.70
CA ASP A 732 -0.78 32.63 0.54
C ASP A 732 0.59 33.26 0.51
N LEU A 733 1.08 33.32 -0.71
CA LEU A 733 2.36 33.86 -1.09
C LEU A 733 2.32 34.36 -2.54
N ALA A 734 1.23 34.97 -2.93
CA ALA A 734 1.20 35.81 -4.13
C ALA A 734 1.48 37.26 -3.74
#